data_72cf6aa784135333071c10a5f6192e4c
#
_entry.id   72cf6aa784135333071c10a5f6192e4c
#
_cell.length_a   1.000
_cell.length_b   1.000
_cell.length_c   1.000
_cell.angle_alpha   90.00
_cell.angle_beta   90.00
_cell.angle_gamma   90.00
#
_symmetry.space_group_name_H-M   'P 1'
#
loop_
_entity.id
_entity.type
_entity.pdbx_description
1 polymer ?
#
loop_
_entity_poly.entity_id
_entity_poly.type
_entity_poly.pdbx_seq_one_letter_code
_entity_poly.pdbx_strand_id
1 'polypeptide(L)'
;MNCQRKVKFNLKKKFEGVAKAGNPMLLTELYITEGGTGKVNDEHEIRQIEAVFRKTATTETTIKCEDIFKTSSERDGPIRTVLTNGVAGIGKTVLTQKYTLDWAEDKANQDIQFIFPFTFRELNVLKEKKFSLKKLLRHFFSETKGETYNYNKPQVVFIFDGLDECRLPLDFEKNKTLTNVRKSTSLDVLLTNLISGKLLPSARLWITTRPAAANQIPPEYVHMVTEVRGFSDPQKEEYFRKRFRDERQASIVISNIQTSRSLHIMCRIPVFCWITATVLEDVLKTRGGGQLPKTLTEMYIHFLVVQAKVKKVKCDRGAETYQYWRKMTESLGKLAFDQLQKGNLIFYESDLTECGIDIRAASVYSGVFTQIFKEERGLYQEKLFCFVHLSVQEFLAALHVHLTFINSGVNLLSDSPNGHLDLFLRFLLGLSLETNQSLLQGLPRQQDSCSKPKQKTIQYIKKMITKVSSRRSINLFYCLSELNDSSLVEEIQKSLRSGRLSTNELTPAHWSALVFILLSSEENLDVFDLKKYSASEEALLRLLPVVKTSSTALLSDCKLTDRSCLFLANVFNSPLCNLVELDLSNNNLQDSGVISLCAGLQNPNCQLKTLRLDQNSLTSACCQDLSSVLSTQSSLRTLSLNYNKLQDSAVKLLSDGLSSPQCKLQILGLERNCLTNASCQILSSVLSTQSSSLRTLSLNYNLLQDSGVKLLSVGLSSPQCKLQILRLSFCFLSSGSCGFLASVFSNQPSSLRELDMSHNSLRDSGVKQLCVGLQSRFCRLETLSLRFCGLTEKSCEFLGSLLSSKACHLKVVNLSANKLLDSGAMRLSAELQSPDYKLAVFYALAYLS
;
A
#
# COMPACT_ATOMS: atom_id res chain seq x y z
N MET A 1 -11.37 18.32 44.64
CA MET A 1 -11.04 17.28 43.60
C MET A 1 -10.69 18.05 42.36
N ASN A 2 -9.52 17.87 41.79
CA ASN A 2 -9.01 18.60 40.63
C ASN A 2 -9.94 18.35 39.40
N CYS A 3 -10.23 19.34 38.59
CA CYS A 3 -11.11 19.29 37.39
C CYS A 3 -10.68 18.14 36.44
N GLN A 4 -9.39 17.96 36.21
CA GLN A 4 -8.86 16.87 35.41
C GLN A 4 -9.35 15.49 35.90
N ARG A 5 -9.33 15.23 37.23
CA ARG A 5 -9.83 13.97 37.78
C ARG A 5 -11.34 13.78 37.53
N LYS A 6 -12.12 14.85 37.56
CA LYS A 6 -13.56 14.78 37.27
C LYS A 6 -13.80 14.46 35.80
N VAL A 7 -13.05 15.10 34.87
CA VAL A 7 -13.11 14.82 33.43
C VAL A 7 -12.71 13.37 33.17
N LYS A 8 -11.59 12.91 33.72
CA LYS A 8 -11.13 11.50 33.62
C LYS A 8 -12.21 10.52 34.11
N PHE A 9 -12.80 10.79 35.27
CA PHE A 9 -13.83 9.92 35.87
C PHE A 9 -15.07 9.82 34.95
N ASN A 10 -15.54 10.94 34.39
CA ASN A 10 -16.73 10.94 33.54
C ASN A 10 -16.47 10.31 32.18
N LEU A 11 -15.29 10.54 31.57
CA LEU A 11 -14.88 9.86 30.34
C LEU A 11 -14.72 8.36 30.57
N LYS A 12 -14.13 7.94 31.68
CA LYS A 12 -14.06 6.53 32.08
C LYS A 12 -15.45 5.93 32.15
N LYS A 13 -16.40 6.56 32.89
CA LYS A 13 -17.79 6.11 32.99
C LYS A 13 -18.49 6.06 31.63
N LYS A 14 -18.25 7.07 30.74
CA LYS A 14 -18.81 7.11 29.39
C LYS A 14 -18.33 5.91 28.53
N PHE A 15 -17.05 5.55 28.60
CA PHE A 15 -16.45 4.54 27.73
C PHE A 15 -16.33 3.15 28.37
N GLU A 16 -16.36 2.99 29.70
CA GLU A 16 -16.41 1.66 30.37
C GLU A 16 -17.63 0.83 29.95
N GLY A 17 -18.77 1.45 29.67
CA GLY A 17 -19.95 0.75 29.17
C GLY A 17 -19.70 0.07 27.82
N VAL A 18 -18.87 0.67 26.97
CA VAL A 18 -18.48 0.12 25.68
C VAL A 18 -17.49 -1.05 25.87
N ALA A 19 -16.60 -0.96 26.85
CA ALA A 19 -15.63 -2.02 27.17
C ALA A 19 -16.29 -3.23 27.85
N LYS A 20 -17.23 -3.00 28.77
CA LYS A 20 -17.97 -4.06 29.51
C LYS A 20 -19.01 -4.81 28.69
N ALA A 21 -19.47 -4.24 27.57
CA ALA A 21 -20.38 -4.91 26.64
C ALA A 21 -19.75 -6.11 25.90
N GLY A 22 -18.55 -6.54 26.30
CA GLY A 22 -17.89 -7.72 25.74
C GLY A 22 -17.53 -7.54 24.27
N ASN A 23 -17.25 -6.28 23.84
CA ASN A 23 -16.85 -6.01 22.48
C ASN A 23 -15.42 -6.53 22.23
N PRO A 24 -15.26 -7.68 21.55
CA PRO A 24 -13.94 -8.28 21.31
C PRO A 24 -13.01 -7.37 20.49
N MET A 25 -13.53 -6.32 19.86
CA MET A 25 -12.77 -5.32 19.11
C MET A 25 -11.76 -4.56 19.99
N LEU A 26 -12.05 -4.41 21.32
CA LEU A 26 -11.14 -3.76 22.26
C LEU A 26 -10.00 -4.66 22.71
N LEU A 27 -10.10 -5.97 22.44
CA LEU A 27 -9.12 -6.98 22.87
C LEU A 27 -8.05 -7.27 21.80
N THR A 28 -8.26 -6.83 20.58
CA THR A 28 -7.32 -7.03 19.46
C THR A 28 -6.76 -5.68 19.03
N GLU A 29 -5.44 -5.57 19.01
CA GLU A 29 -4.75 -4.31 18.69
C GLU A 29 -4.93 -3.96 17.21
N LEU A 30 -5.40 -2.72 16.91
CA LEU A 30 -5.56 -2.23 15.55
C LEU A 30 -4.24 -1.63 15.04
N TYR A 31 -3.85 -1.98 13.83
CA TYR A 31 -2.67 -1.39 13.19
C TYR A 31 -2.95 0.00 12.62
N ILE A 32 -2.10 0.95 13.00
CA ILE A 32 -2.02 2.28 12.42
C ILE A 32 -0.70 2.34 11.65
N THR A 33 -0.75 2.76 10.40
CA THR A 33 0.47 2.97 9.60
C THR A 33 0.70 4.46 9.35
N GLU A 34 1.97 4.88 9.40
CA GLU A 34 2.38 6.21 8.96
C GLU A 34 2.40 6.24 7.43
N GLY A 35 1.82 7.28 6.85
CA GLY A 35 1.74 7.41 5.41
C GLY A 35 0.41 6.87 4.86
N GLY A 36 -0.44 7.76 4.48
CA GLY A 36 -1.55 7.53 3.58
C GLY A 36 -1.39 8.55 2.45
N THR A 37 -1.82 8.22 1.25
CA THR A 37 -1.94 9.27 0.24
C THR A 37 -3.00 10.24 0.75
N GLY A 38 -2.64 11.50 1.01
CA GLY A 38 -3.59 12.57 1.31
C GLY A 38 -4.53 12.86 0.13
N LYS A 39 -4.59 11.95 -0.85
CA LYS A 39 -5.43 12.03 -2.04
C LYS A 39 -6.78 11.39 -1.77
N VAL A 40 -7.81 12.10 -2.17
CA VAL A 40 -9.21 11.66 -2.15
C VAL A 40 -9.35 10.36 -2.93
N ASN A 41 -9.95 9.37 -2.30
CA ASN A 41 -10.35 8.14 -2.97
C ASN A 41 -11.89 8.08 -2.96
N ASP A 42 -12.49 8.50 -4.07
CA ASP A 42 -13.95 8.52 -4.26
C ASP A 42 -14.54 7.14 -4.58
N GLU A 43 -13.72 6.09 -4.64
CA GLU A 43 -14.21 4.74 -4.86
C GLU A 43 -14.97 4.22 -3.64
N HIS A 44 -15.99 3.43 -3.87
CA HIS A 44 -16.75 2.77 -2.81
C HIS A 44 -15.84 1.92 -1.91
N GLU A 45 -16.13 1.91 -0.61
CA GLU A 45 -15.28 1.30 0.43
C GLU A 45 -14.96 -0.17 0.17
N ILE A 46 -15.89 -0.94 -0.41
CA ILE A 46 -15.63 -2.34 -0.76
C ILE A 46 -14.49 -2.48 -1.77
N ARG A 47 -14.40 -1.59 -2.75
CA ARG A 47 -13.28 -1.58 -3.70
C ARG A 47 -11.98 -1.19 -3.03
N GLN A 48 -12.02 -0.28 -2.06
CA GLN A 48 -10.85 0.10 -1.27
C GLN A 48 -10.35 -1.08 -0.44
N ILE A 49 -11.24 -1.82 0.22
CA ILE A 49 -10.90 -3.01 1.02
C ILE A 49 -10.29 -4.09 0.12
N GLU A 50 -10.89 -4.35 -1.02
CA GLU A 50 -10.38 -5.30 -2.01
C GLU A 50 -9.04 -4.87 -2.61
N ALA A 51 -8.79 -3.56 -2.76
CA ALA A 51 -7.53 -3.01 -3.22
C ALA A 51 -6.42 -3.08 -2.15
N VAL A 52 -6.74 -2.86 -0.87
CA VAL A 52 -5.80 -3.01 0.25
C VAL A 52 -5.39 -4.47 0.44
N PHE A 53 -6.29 -5.42 0.17
CA PHE A 53 -5.94 -6.85 0.16
C PHE A 53 -4.83 -7.18 -0.86
N ARG A 54 -4.72 -6.39 -1.92
CA ARG A 54 -3.73 -6.55 -2.99
C ARG A 54 -2.40 -5.84 -2.72
N LYS A 55 -2.34 -4.95 -1.71
CA LYS A 55 -1.09 -4.31 -1.29
C LYS A 55 -0.31 -5.28 -0.42
N THR A 56 0.80 -5.75 -0.91
CA THR A 56 1.81 -6.43 -0.09
C THR A 56 2.33 -5.47 0.99
N ALA A 57 2.65 -6.03 2.15
CA ALA A 57 3.28 -5.30 3.25
C ALA A 57 4.68 -4.81 2.83
N THR A 58 4.73 -3.74 2.05
CA THR A 58 5.94 -2.91 2.01
C THR A 58 6.22 -2.47 3.45
N THR A 59 7.46 -2.29 3.80
CA THR A 59 7.98 -1.85 5.10
C THR A 59 7.31 -0.55 5.57
N GLU A 60 6.03 -0.62 5.93
CA GLU A 60 5.29 0.51 6.47
C GLU A 60 5.56 0.57 7.98
N THR A 61 5.91 1.74 8.45
CA THR A 61 6.15 1.98 9.87
C THR A 61 4.84 1.88 10.63
N THR A 62 4.70 0.85 11.44
CA THR A 62 3.53 0.67 12.30
C THR A 62 3.66 1.58 13.51
N ILE A 63 2.61 2.33 13.83
CA ILE A 63 2.56 3.26 14.95
C ILE A 63 1.61 2.69 16.00
N LYS A 64 2.03 2.67 17.25
CA LYS A 64 1.12 2.39 18.36
C LYS A 64 0.18 3.56 18.60
N CYS A 65 -1.03 3.28 19.05
CA CYS A 65 -2.03 4.31 19.31
C CYS A 65 -1.53 5.38 20.31
N GLU A 66 -0.77 4.98 21.32
CA GLU A 66 -0.15 5.86 22.30
C GLU A 66 0.93 6.79 21.72
N ASP A 67 1.52 6.43 20.59
CA ASP A 67 2.63 7.14 19.94
C ASP A 67 2.19 8.06 18.80
N ILE A 68 0.89 8.22 18.59
CA ILE A 68 0.31 8.93 17.42
C ILE A 68 0.78 10.40 17.27
N PHE A 69 1.25 11.03 18.34
CA PHE A 69 1.82 12.37 18.35
C PHE A 69 3.33 12.40 18.57
N LYS A 70 4.00 11.24 18.58
CA LYS A 70 5.46 11.17 18.70
C LYS A 70 6.10 11.28 17.32
N THR A 71 7.12 12.10 17.23
CA THR A 71 7.92 12.27 15.99
C THR A 71 8.78 11.05 15.75
N SER A 72 8.78 10.52 14.53
CA SER A 72 9.83 9.62 14.06
C SER A 72 11.14 10.41 13.89
N SER A 73 12.29 9.74 14.09
CA SER A 73 13.63 10.35 14.06
C SER A 73 14.02 11.08 12.76
N GLU A 74 13.15 11.08 11.75
CA GLU A 74 13.40 11.66 10.43
C GLU A 74 12.66 12.98 10.17
N ARG A 75 11.89 13.51 11.13
CA ARG A 75 11.10 14.75 10.95
C ARG A 75 11.53 15.86 11.89
N ASP A 76 11.78 17.03 11.31
CA ASP A 76 12.00 18.28 12.04
C ASP A 76 10.65 18.92 12.45
N GLY A 77 10.33 18.86 13.74
CA GLY A 77 9.23 19.62 14.34
C GLY A 77 8.12 18.79 15.02
N PRO A 78 7.37 19.39 15.97
CA PRO A 78 6.33 18.71 16.71
C PRO A 78 5.07 18.47 15.88
N ILE A 79 4.51 17.26 15.96
CA ILE A 79 3.24 16.91 15.30
C ILE A 79 2.08 17.56 16.07
N ARG A 80 1.40 18.50 15.40
CA ARG A 80 0.22 19.19 15.97
C ARG A 80 -1.09 18.55 15.51
N THR A 81 -1.23 18.27 14.21
CA THR A 81 -2.50 17.78 13.62
C THR A 81 -2.26 16.44 12.96
N VAL A 82 -2.97 15.42 13.40
CA VAL A 82 -2.97 14.07 12.83
C VAL A 82 -4.33 13.84 12.17
N LEU A 83 -4.31 13.43 10.90
CA LEU A 83 -5.48 12.99 10.15
C LEU A 83 -5.42 11.48 9.96
N THR A 84 -6.37 10.75 10.55
CA THR A 84 -6.45 9.29 10.47
C THR A 84 -7.52 8.86 9.49
N ASN A 85 -7.09 8.24 8.40
CA ASN A 85 -7.98 7.71 7.37
C ASN A 85 -8.35 6.25 7.65
N GLY A 86 -9.51 5.82 7.16
CA GLY A 86 -9.92 4.42 7.17
C GLY A 86 -11.38 4.23 6.76
N VAL A 87 -11.68 3.07 6.18
CA VAL A 87 -13.04 2.71 5.73
C VAL A 87 -14.01 2.57 6.91
N ALA A 88 -15.32 2.50 6.62
CA ALA A 88 -16.34 2.29 7.65
C ALA A 88 -16.12 0.97 8.41
N GLY A 89 -16.38 0.98 9.73
CA GLY A 89 -16.29 -0.22 10.56
C GLY A 89 -14.88 -0.74 10.84
N ILE A 90 -13.83 -0.07 10.34
CA ILE A 90 -12.43 -0.47 10.53
C ILE A 90 -11.93 -0.27 11.98
N GLY A 91 -12.65 0.53 12.76
CA GLY A 91 -12.34 0.73 14.18
C GLY A 91 -11.82 2.12 14.56
N LYS A 92 -11.90 3.14 13.70
CA LYS A 92 -11.44 4.51 13.99
C LYS A 92 -11.97 5.07 15.32
N THR A 93 -13.27 4.98 15.52
CA THR A 93 -13.93 5.41 16.77
C THR A 93 -13.48 4.61 17.98
N VAL A 94 -13.30 3.30 17.82
CA VAL A 94 -12.78 2.43 18.90
C VAL A 94 -11.36 2.83 19.28
N LEU A 95 -10.54 3.20 18.31
CA LEU A 95 -9.17 3.66 18.52
C LEU A 95 -9.12 4.96 19.34
N THR A 96 -9.95 5.97 18.97
CA THR A 96 -10.02 7.25 19.68
C THR A 96 -10.58 7.09 21.10
N GLN A 97 -11.55 6.17 21.28
CA GLN A 97 -12.11 5.83 22.58
C GLN A 97 -11.09 5.12 23.46
N LYS A 98 -10.32 4.16 22.91
CA LYS A 98 -9.25 3.47 23.63
C LYS A 98 -8.18 4.45 24.09
N TYR A 99 -7.69 5.32 23.20
CA TYR A 99 -6.72 6.37 23.55
C TYR A 99 -7.20 7.25 24.71
N THR A 100 -8.46 7.65 24.65
CA THR A 100 -9.09 8.47 25.69
C THR A 100 -9.24 7.69 27.01
N LEU A 101 -9.60 6.40 26.93
CA LEU A 101 -9.77 5.54 28.10
C LEU A 101 -8.42 5.24 28.77
N ASP A 102 -7.38 4.92 28.00
CA ASP A 102 -6.04 4.65 28.52
C ASP A 102 -5.46 5.89 29.24
N TRP A 103 -5.74 7.10 28.74
CA TRP A 103 -5.43 8.35 29.44
C TRP A 103 -6.25 8.53 30.72
N ALA A 104 -7.56 8.24 30.67
CA ALA A 104 -8.45 8.39 31.82
C ALA A 104 -8.16 7.38 32.94
N GLU A 105 -7.62 6.22 32.59
CA GLU A 105 -7.20 5.14 33.50
C GLU A 105 -5.75 5.23 33.96
N ASP A 106 -5.05 6.30 33.62
CA ASP A 106 -3.65 6.53 33.93
C ASP A 106 -2.67 5.46 33.37
N LYS A 107 -3.07 4.77 32.27
CA LYS A 107 -2.27 3.74 31.61
C LYS A 107 -1.26 4.30 30.61
N ALA A 108 -1.62 5.37 29.89
CA ALA A 108 -0.80 6.02 28.88
C ALA A 108 -1.04 7.52 28.81
N ASN A 109 -0.18 8.24 28.06
CA ASN A 109 -0.34 9.67 27.70
C ASN A 109 -0.47 10.62 28.93
N GLN A 110 0.28 10.39 30.00
CA GLN A 110 0.19 11.16 31.24
C GLN A 110 0.84 12.54 31.13
N ASP A 111 1.57 12.83 30.06
CA ASP A 111 2.03 14.16 29.64
C ASP A 111 0.89 15.08 29.20
N ILE A 112 -0.28 14.52 28.86
CA ILE A 112 -1.45 15.25 28.40
C ILE A 112 -2.29 15.70 29.59
N GLN A 113 -2.55 17.00 29.67
CA GLN A 113 -3.35 17.57 30.75
C GLN A 113 -4.84 17.32 30.55
N PHE A 114 -5.35 17.51 29.30
CA PHE A 114 -6.75 17.28 28.97
C PHE A 114 -6.88 16.65 27.59
N ILE A 115 -7.81 15.70 27.47
CA ILE A 115 -8.31 15.16 26.21
C ILE A 115 -9.80 15.51 26.10
N PHE A 116 -10.18 16.13 25.00
CA PHE A 116 -11.55 16.51 24.69
C PHE A 116 -12.04 15.79 23.44
N PRO A 117 -12.68 14.62 23.57
CA PRO A 117 -13.25 13.90 22.44
C PRO A 117 -14.60 14.49 22.02
N PHE A 118 -14.69 14.88 20.74
CA PHE A 118 -15.91 15.30 20.05
C PHE A 118 -16.21 14.37 18.88
N THR A 119 -17.49 14.19 18.56
CA THR A 119 -17.90 13.59 17.31
C THR A 119 -18.50 14.66 16.42
N PHE A 120 -18.25 14.63 15.11
CA PHE A 120 -18.89 15.58 14.19
C PHE A 120 -20.42 15.44 14.19
N ARG A 121 -20.94 14.26 14.48
CA ARG A 121 -22.39 14.03 14.68
C ARG A 121 -22.98 14.94 15.75
N GLU A 122 -22.34 14.99 16.93
CA GLU A 122 -22.76 15.85 18.04
C GLU A 122 -22.61 17.34 17.68
N LEU A 123 -21.56 17.71 16.96
CA LEU A 123 -21.30 19.07 16.54
C LEU A 123 -22.32 19.59 15.50
N ASN A 124 -22.80 18.73 14.59
CA ASN A 124 -23.81 19.08 13.60
C ASN A 124 -25.12 19.60 14.22
N VAL A 125 -25.53 19.07 15.38
CA VAL A 125 -26.76 19.50 16.10
C VAL A 125 -26.66 20.95 16.57
N LEU A 126 -25.42 21.44 16.70
CA LEU A 126 -25.15 22.82 17.17
C LEU A 126 -24.92 23.82 16.02
N LYS A 127 -25.10 23.42 14.77
CA LYS A 127 -24.77 24.19 13.56
C LYS A 127 -25.34 25.64 13.61
N GLU A 128 -26.58 25.81 14.06
CA GLU A 128 -27.28 27.09 14.08
C GLU A 128 -26.93 27.96 15.33
N LYS A 129 -26.18 27.42 16.28
CA LYS A 129 -25.85 28.09 17.54
C LYS A 129 -24.48 28.74 17.51
N LYS A 130 -24.33 29.90 18.17
CA LYS A 130 -23.01 30.56 18.32
C LYS A 130 -22.33 30.15 19.63
N PHE A 131 -21.08 29.76 19.53
CA PHE A 131 -20.26 29.35 20.66
C PHE A 131 -18.92 30.09 20.68
N SER A 132 -18.40 30.36 21.89
CA SER A 132 -16.95 30.50 22.07
C SER A 132 -16.35 29.14 22.44
N LEU A 133 -15.06 28.93 22.23
CA LEU A 133 -14.43 27.65 22.59
C LEU A 133 -14.67 27.29 24.05
N LYS A 134 -14.55 28.31 24.96
CA LYS A 134 -14.82 28.10 26.37
C LYS A 134 -16.30 27.69 26.65
N LYS A 135 -17.25 28.22 25.91
CA LYS A 135 -18.66 27.87 26.05
C LYS A 135 -18.93 26.47 25.48
N LEU A 136 -18.28 26.11 24.37
CA LEU A 136 -18.38 24.78 23.78
C LEU A 136 -17.83 23.70 24.73
N LEU A 137 -16.63 23.91 25.29
CA LEU A 137 -16.06 23.01 26.28
C LEU A 137 -16.94 22.83 27.52
N ARG A 138 -17.50 23.92 28.06
CA ARG A 138 -18.40 23.82 29.19
C ARG A 138 -19.73 23.13 28.87
N HIS A 139 -20.12 23.16 27.63
CA HIS A 139 -21.33 22.49 27.16
C HIS A 139 -21.18 20.98 27.15
N PHE A 140 -20.08 20.49 26.58
CA PHE A 140 -19.79 19.06 26.50
C PHE A 140 -19.15 18.48 27.77
N PHE A 141 -18.36 19.28 28.46
CA PHE A 141 -17.63 18.90 29.68
C PHE A 141 -17.99 19.84 30.82
N SER A 142 -19.13 19.56 31.46
CA SER A 142 -19.72 20.42 32.50
C SER A 142 -18.79 20.62 33.71
N GLU A 143 -17.85 19.71 33.91
CA GLU A 143 -16.84 19.71 34.97
C GLU A 143 -15.86 20.88 34.85
N THR A 144 -15.76 21.46 33.64
CA THR A 144 -14.88 22.61 33.37
C THR A 144 -15.53 23.95 33.81
N LYS A 145 -16.76 23.92 34.38
CA LYS A 145 -17.43 25.11 34.93
C LYS A 145 -16.71 25.55 36.23
N GLY A 146 -16.31 26.81 36.25
CA GLY A 146 -15.75 27.41 37.48
C GLY A 146 -14.23 27.58 37.49
N GLU A 147 -13.50 26.94 36.63
CA GLU A 147 -12.04 27.07 36.58
C GLU A 147 -11.53 27.93 35.44
N THR A 148 -10.50 28.75 35.71
CA THR A 148 -9.78 29.56 34.72
C THR A 148 -8.57 28.80 34.25
N TYR A 149 -8.76 27.97 33.20
CA TYR A 149 -7.62 27.26 32.60
C TYR A 149 -6.92 28.13 31.54
N ASN A 150 -5.59 28.05 31.56
CA ASN A 150 -4.78 28.59 30.48
C ASN A 150 -4.65 27.53 29.37
N TYR A 151 -5.59 27.55 28.42
CA TYR A 151 -5.59 26.63 27.29
C TYR A 151 -4.41 26.80 26.32
N ASN A 152 -3.51 27.77 26.56
CA ASN A 152 -2.34 28.02 25.75
C ASN A 152 -1.14 27.12 26.11
N LYS A 153 -1.28 26.19 27.04
CA LYS A 153 -0.22 25.21 27.32
C LYS A 153 -0.29 24.02 26.35
N PRO A 154 0.86 23.45 25.90
CA PRO A 154 0.94 22.42 24.84
C PRO A 154 0.44 21.04 25.23
N GLN A 155 -0.39 20.90 26.26
CA GLN A 155 -0.80 19.60 26.85
C GLN A 155 -2.31 19.32 26.69
N VAL A 156 -2.94 19.91 25.67
CA VAL A 156 -4.35 19.69 25.38
C VAL A 156 -4.50 18.99 24.04
N VAL A 157 -5.27 17.92 24.00
CA VAL A 157 -5.62 17.18 22.79
C VAL A 157 -7.11 17.32 22.51
N PHE A 158 -7.45 17.73 21.31
CA PHE A 158 -8.81 17.67 20.77
C PHE A 158 -8.92 16.50 19.81
N ILE A 159 -9.88 15.62 20.04
CA ILE A 159 -10.20 14.52 19.13
C ILE A 159 -11.49 14.88 18.42
N PHE A 160 -11.50 14.85 17.08
CA PHE A 160 -12.66 15.06 16.25
C PHE A 160 -12.92 13.79 15.44
N ASP A 161 -13.87 12.98 15.88
CA ASP A 161 -14.17 11.70 15.26
C ASP A 161 -15.25 11.84 14.18
N GLY A 162 -14.97 11.32 12.97
CA GLY A 162 -15.91 11.20 11.87
C GLY A 162 -16.09 12.46 11.03
N LEU A 163 -15.02 13.06 10.50
CA LEU A 163 -15.09 14.24 9.60
C LEU A 163 -15.98 14.01 8.37
N ASP A 164 -16.03 12.79 7.85
CA ASP A 164 -16.92 12.38 6.75
C ASP A 164 -18.42 12.58 7.07
N GLU A 165 -18.76 12.71 8.35
CA GLU A 165 -20.14 12.98 8.81
C GLU A 165 -20.41 14.48 9.05
N CYS A 166 -19.40 15.33 8.81
CA CYS A 166 -19.50 16.77 9.04
C CYS A 166 -20.46 17.44 8.05
N ARG A 167 -21.42 18.20 8.57
CA ARG A 167 -22.35 19.03 7.78
C ARG A 167 -22.07 20.53 7.89
N LEU A 168 -20.96 20.89 8.53
CA LEU A 168 -20.47 22.26 8.60
C LEU A 168 -19.68 22.55 7.32
N PRO A 169 -19.74 23.74 6.74
CA PRO A 169 -19.09 24.07 5.46
C PRO A 169 -17.56 24.04 5.54
N LEU A 170 -16.95 24.20 6.73
CA LEU A 170 -15.50 24.23 6.98
C LEU A 170 -14.73 25.06 5.95
N ASP A 171 -15.15 26.33 5.76
CA ASP A 171 -14.56 27.24 4.79
C ASP A 171 -13.26 27.87 5.35
N PHE A 172 -12.11 27.30 4.99
CA PHE A 172 -10.81 27.75 5.46
C PHE A 172 -10.33 29.06 4.82
N GLU A 173 -10.89 29.44 3.67
CA GLU A 173 -10.50 30.65 2.93
C GLU A 173 -11.29 31.87 3.39
N LYS A 174 -12.61 31.74 3.52
CA LYS A 174 -13.54 32.90 3.77
C LYS A 174 -13.79 33.16 5.24
N ASN A 175 -13.50 32.18 6.12
CA ASN A 175 -13.78 32.34 7.54
C ASN A 175 -12.86 33.35 8.22
N LYS A 176 -13.47 34.25 8.99
CA LYS A 176 -12.75 35.29 9.75
C LYS A 176 -11.79 34.67 10.76
N THR A 177 -10.62 35.28 10.88
CA THR A 177 -9.60 34.83 11.86
C THR A 177 -10.12 35.07 13.28
N LEU A 178 -9.99 34.01 14.11
CA LEU A 178 -10.38 33.99 15.50
C LEU A 178 -9.18 33.54 16.37
N THR A 179 -8.72 34.43 17.25
CA THR A 179 -7.59 34.13 18.16
C THR A 179 -8.05 34.09 19.64
N ASN A 180 -9.23 34.61 19.94
CA ASN A 180 -9.74 34.74 21.30
C ASN A 180 -10.72 33.60 21.65
N VAL A 181 -10.35 32.74 22.59
CA VAL A 181 -11.14 31.60 23.08
C VAL A 181 -12.50 31.98 23.74
N ARG A 182 -12.67 33.23 24.10
CA ARG A 182 -13.90 33.74 24.72
C ARG A 182 -14.90 34.38 23.72
N LYS A 183 -14.43 34.72 22.51
CA LYS A 183 -15.26 35.33 21.48
C LYS A 183 -16.24 34.31 20.88
N SER A 184 -17.52 34.61 20.90
CA SER A 184 -18.57 33.75 20.37
C SER A 184 -18.70 33.94 18.85
N THR A 185 -18.78 32.83 18.13
CA THR A 185 -18.90 32.78 16.66
C THR A 185 -19.68 31.53 16.23
N SER A 186 -19.90 31.32 14.94
CA SER A 186 -20.45 30.07 14.41
C SER A 186 -19.47 28.92 14.67
N LEU A 187 -19.98 27.72 14.75
CA LEU A 187 -19.16 26.53 15.02
C LEU A 187 -18.17 26.28 13.89
N ASP A 188 -18.54 26.54 12.66
CA ASP A 188 -17.70 26.48 11.46
C ASP A 188 -16.45 27.37 11.59
N VAL A 189 -16.64 28.68 11.90
CA VAL A 189 -15.51 29.63 12.13
C VAL A 189 -14.62 29.15 13.29
N LEU A 190 -15.21 28.59 14.34
CA LEU A 190 -14.47 28.14 15.51
C LEU A 190 -13.58 26.93 15.16
N LEU A 191 -14.12 25.94 14.44
CA LEU A 191 -13.39 24.73 14.07
C LEU A 191 -12.31 25.02 13.02
N THR A 192 -12.59 25.82 11.98
CA THR A 192 -11.59 26.17 10.97
C THR A 192 -10.41 26.92 11.59
N ASN A 193 -10.63 27.82 12.55
CA ASN A 193 -9.54 28.50 13.24
C ASN A 193 -8.79 27.60 14.22
N LEU A 194 -9.45 26.63 14.83
CA LEU A 194 -8.78 25.63 15.68
C LEU A 194 -7.90 24.71 14.84
N ILE A 195 -8.41 24.21 13.72
CA ILE A 195 -7.67 23.32 12.81
C ILE A 195 -6.49 24.04 12.17
N SER A 196 -6.68 25.27 11.66
CA SER A 196 -5.60 26.07 11.04
C SER A 196 -4.56 26.59 12.05
N GLY A 197 -4.75 26.36 13.35
CA GLY A 197 -3.81 26.82 14.39
C GLY A 197 -3.89 28.30 14.74
N LYS A 198 -4.81 29.08 14.18
CA LYS A 198 -5.04 30.49 14.53
C LYS A 198 -5.64 30.61 15.94
N LEU A 199 -6.43 29.63 16.35
CA LEU A 199 -6.95 29.48 17.71
C LEU A 199 -6.23 28.33 18.41
N LEU A 200 -5.61 28.55 19.59
CA LEU A 200 -4.81 27.60 20.36
C LEU A 200 -3.71 26.92 19.52
N PRO A 201 -2.68 27.62 19.08
CA PRO A 201 -1.63 27.07 18.21
C PRO A 201 -0.86 25.89 18.82
N SER A 202 -0.82 25.80 20.17
CA SER A 202 -0.12 24.73 20.89
C SER A 202 -0.98 23.48 21.16
N ALA A 203 -2.28 23.51 20.88
CA ALA A 203 -3.16 22.36 21.09
C ALA A 203 -2.92 21.29 20.00
N ARG A 204 -2.88 20.02 20.38
CA ARG A 204 -2.81 18.88 19.45
C ARG A 204 -4.21 18.51 18.97
N LEU A 205 -4.31 18.11 17.72
CA LEU A 205 -5.57 17.74 17.06
C LEU A 205 -5.46 16.35 16.46
N TRP A 206 -6.40 15.49 16.77
CA TRP A 206 -6.56 14.19 16.12
C TRP A 206 -7.92 14.14 15.43
N ILE A 207 -7.92 14.00 14.12
CA ILE A 207 -9.12 13.99 13.30
C ILE A 207 -9.22 12.65 12.61
N THR A 208 -10.37 11.98 12.70
CA THR A 208 -10.62 10.75 11.96
C THR A 208 -11.56 11.00 10.80
N THR A 209 -11.36 10.29 9.69
CA THR A 209 -12.17 10.46 8.50
C THR A 209 -12.21 9.20 7.64
N ARG A 210 -13.09 9.17 6.68
CA ARG A 210 -13.02 8.23 5.55
C ARG A 210 -12.18 8.83 4.42
N PRO A 211 -11.55 7.99 3.57
CA PRO A 211 -10.70 8.49 2.49
C PRO A 211 -11.39 9.47 1.53
N ALA A 212 -12.70 9.31 1.29
CA ALA A 212 -13.46 10.21 0.42
C ALA A 212 -13.62 11.65 0.97
N ALA A 213 -13.50 11.85 2.29
CA ALA A 213 -13.67 13.14 2.93
C ALA A 213 -12.35 13.76 3.44
N ALA A 214 -11.22 13.13 3.17
CA ALA A 214 -9.92 13.59 3.67
C ALA A 214 -9.51 14.98 3.16
N ASN A 215 -10.00 15.39 1.99
CA ASN A 215 -9.74 16.70 1.36
C ASN A 215 -10.53 17.87 1.96
N GLN A 216 -11.48 17.60 2.85
CA GLN A 216 -12.22 18.70 3.55
C GLN A 216 -11.29 19.55 4.42
N ILE A 217 -10.10 19.03 4.77
CA ILE A 217 -9.06 19.79 5.46
C ILE A 217 -7.90 20.00 4.49
N PRO A 218 -7.50 21.26 4.21
CA PRO A 218 -6.36 21.56 3.36
C PRO A 218 -5.08 20.91 3.90
N PRO A 219 -4.24 20.32 3.01
CA PRO A 219 -3.04 19.58 3.39
C PRO A 219 -2.04 20.37 4.25
N GLU A 220 -1.98 21.69 4.08
CA GLU A 220 -1.09 22.58 4.83
C GLU A 220 -1.41 22.65 6.34
N TYR A 221 -2.60 22.21 6.76
CA TYR A 221 -2.98 22.15 8.18
C TYR A 221 -2.83 20.76 8.78
N VAL A 222 -2.41 19.78 7.98
CA VAL A 222 -2.21 18.40 8.41
C VAL A 222 -0.72 18.09 8.52
N HIS A 223 -0.22 17.79 9.73
CA HIS A 223 1.19 17.49 9.97
C HIS A 223 1.51 16.03 9.70
N MET A 224 0.57 15.14 9.94
CA MET A 224 0.74 13.70 9.77
C MET A 224 -0.56 13.07 9.28
N VAL A 225 -0.45 12.24 8.24
CA VAL A 225 -1.54 11.39 7.77
C VAL A 225 -1.25 9.97 8.20
N THR A 226 -2.25 9.32 8.80
CA THR A 226 -2.19 7.91 9.20
C THR A 226 -3.34 7.13 8.60
N GLU A 227 -3.18 5.81 8.45
CA GLU A 227 -4.23 4.93 7.96
C GLU A 227 -4.48 3.80 8.96
N VAL A 228 -5.75 3.58 9.33
CA VAL A 228 -6.16 2.39 10.08
C VAL A 228 -6.40 1.27 9.10
N ARG A 229 -5.57 0.24 9.18
CA ARG A 229 -5.73 -0.99 8.39
C ARG A 229 -6.48 -2.01 9.23
N GLY A 230 -7.44 -2.68 8.63
CA GLY A 230 -8.22 -3.73 9.29
C GLY A 230 -7.34 -4.90 9.78
N PHE A 231 -7.96 -5.93 10.27
CA PHE A 231 -7.27 -7.10 10.80
C PHE A 231 -6.40 -7.79 9.74
N SER A 232 -5.16 -8.04 10.09
CA SER A 232 -4.29 -9.00 9.40
C SER A 232 -4.76 -10.43 9.65
N ASP A 233 -4.27 -11.40 8.88
CA ASP A 233 -4.67 -12.79 9.04
C ASP A 233 -4.39 -13.34 10.45
N PRO A 234 -3.21 -13.11 11.06
CA PRO A 234 -2.98 -13.47 12.45
C PRO A 234 -3.96 -12.82 13.44
N GLN A 235 -4.37 -11.56 13.20
CA GLN A 235 -5.32 -10.86 14.07
C GLN A 235 -6.75 -11.37 13.90
N LYS A 236 -7.15 -11.78 12.68
CA LYS A 236 -8.43 -12.48 12.46
C LYS A 236 -8.48 -13.77 13.27
N GLU A 237 -7.43 -14.58 13.19
CA GLU A 237 -7.32 -15.82 13.96
C GLU A 237 -7.37 -15.55 15.46
N GLU A 238 -6.58 -14.58 15.94
CA GLU A 238 -6.60 -14.17 17.34
C GLU A 238 -7.97 -13.72 17.81
N TYR A 239 -8.68 -12.93 16.97
CA TYR A 239 -10.04 -12.48 17.25
C TYR A 239 -11.01 -13.65 17.40
N PHE A 240 -11.01 -14.60 16.44
CA PHE A 240 -11.92 -15.73 16.48
C PHE A 240 -11.58 -16.69 17.62
N ARG A 241 -10.30 -16.95 17.93
CA ARG A 241 -9.87 -17.75 19.10
C ARG A 241 -10.28 -17.10 20.43
N LYS A 242 -10.19 -15.78 20.56
CA LYS A 242 -10.68 -15.06 21.73
C LYS A 242 -12.20 -15.03 21.84
N ARG A 243 -12.91 -15.03 20.70
CA ARG A 243 -14.38 -14.96 20.65
C ARG A 243 -15.02 -16.31 20.95
N PHE A 244 -14.44 -17.41 20.46
CA PHE A 244 -14.90 -18.76 20.69
C PHE A 244 -14.06 -19.41 21.80
N ARG A 245 -14.72 -19.84 22.91
CA ARG A 245 -14.02 -20.50 24.01
C ARG A 245 -13.57 -21.93 23.67
N ASP A 246 -14.24 -22.57 22.72
CA ASP A 246 -13.93 -23.92 22.24
C ASP A 246 -12.99 -23.81 21.02
N GLU A 247 -11.77 -24.32 21.18
CA GLU A 247 -10.72 -24.30 20.13
C GLU A 247 -11.13 -25.04 18.85
N ARG A 248 -11.96 -26.10 18.96
CA ARG A 248 -12.47 -26.84 17.80
C ARG A 248 -13.45 -25.98 17.02
N GLN A 249 -14.35 -25.27 17.69
CA GLN A 249 -15.27 -24.34 17.04
C GLN A 249 -14.52 -23.18 16.38
N ALA A 250 -13.52 -22.62 17.06
CA ALA A 250 -12.69 -21.57 16.49
C ALA A 250 -11.99 -22.03 15.20
N SER A 251 -11.42 -23.23 15.18
CA SER A 251 -10.73 -23.79 14.02
C SER A 251 -11.69 -24.04 12.85
N ILE A 252 -12.90 -24.52 13.09
CA ILE A 252 -13.94 -24.70 12.06
C ILE A 252 -14.32 -23.35 11.45
N VAL A 253 -14.52 -22.33 12.28
CA VAL A 253 -14.86 -20.97 11.83
C VAL A 253 -13.75 -20.37 10.97
N ILE A 254 -12.51 -20.46 11.42
CA ILE A 254 -11.34 -19.96 10.71
C ILE A 254 -11.19 -20.66 9.36
N SER A 255 -11.31 -21.99 9.31
CA SER A 255 -11.25 -22.76 8.06
C SER A 255 -12.37 -22.37 7.10
N ASN A 256 -13.60 -22.19 7.59
CA ASN A 256 -14.73 -21.75 6.75
C ASN A 256 -14.48 -20.37 6.13
N ILE A 257 -13.97 -19.44 6.90
CA ILE A 257 -13.64 -18.10 6.41
C ILE A 257 -12.53 -18.17 5.36
N GLN A 258 -11.50 -18.97 5.57
CA GLN A 258 -10.39 -19.14 4.62
C GLN A 258 -10.85 -19.78 3.30
N THR A 259 -11.83 -20.68 3.33
CA THR A 259 -12.37 -21.30 2.11
C THR A 259 -13.28 -20.37 1.29
N SER A 260 -13.88 -19.36 1.93
CA SER A 260 -14.75 -18.38 1.27
C SER A 260 -14.01 -17.04 1.11
N ARG A 261 -13.53 -16.79 -0.11
CA ARG A 261 -12.77 -15.59 -0.41
C ARG A 261 -13.49 -14.29 -0.05
N SER A 262 -14.78 -14.16 -0.39
CA SER A 262 -15.56 -12.95 -0.07
C SER A 262 -15.61 -12.73 1.44
N LEU A 263 -15.81 -13.79 2.22
CA LEU A 263 -15.84 -13.72 3.68
C LEU A 263 -14.43 -13.38 4.24
N HIS A 264 -13.40 -13.97 3.68
CA HIS A 264 -12.01 -13.73 4.12
C HIS A 264 -11.58 -12.26 3.93
N ILE A 265 -11.89 -11.67 2.76
CA ILE A 265 -11.62 -10.26 2.48
C ILE A 265 -12.42 -9.35 3.42
N MET A 266 -13.71 -9.62 3.59
CA MET A 266 -14.58 -8.80 4.45
C MET A 266 -14.22 -8.92 5.92
N CYS A 267 -13.70 -10.04 6.40
CA CYS A 267 -13.20 -10.22 7.76
C CYS A 267 -11.95 -9.39 8.10
N ARG A 268 -11.38 -8.62 7.16
CA ARG A 268 -10.45 -7.53 7.51
C ARG A 268 -11.12 -6.43 8.31
N ILE A 269 -12.42 -6.26 8.14
CA ILE A 269 -13.21 -5.27 8.86
C ILE A 269 -13.67 -5.89 10.19
N PRO A 270 -13.27 -5.34 11.34
CA PRO A 270 -13.62 -5.89 12.65
C PRO A 270 -15.13 -6.07 12.88
N VAL A 271 -15.97 -5.14 12.41
CA VAL A 271 -17.44 -5.29 12.48
C VAL A 271 -17.92 -6.52 11.71
N PHE A 272 -17.31 -6.81 10.57
CA PHE A 272 -17.67 -7.98 9.79
C PHE A 272 -17.24 -9.27 10.47
N CYS A 273 -16.07 -9.30 11.13
CA CYS A 273 -15.67 -10.43 11.98
C CYS A 273 -16.70 -10.70 13.08
N TRP A 274 -17.25 -9.63 13.68
CA TRP A 274 -18.30 -9.77 14.69
C TRP A 274 -19.62 -10.33 14.10
N ILE A 275 -20.06 -9.86 12.92
CA ILE A 275 -21.24 -10.41 12.22
C ILE A 275 -21.03 -11.90 11.95
N THR A 276 -19.89 -12.24 11.35
CA THR A 276 -19.52 -13.63 11.01
C THR A 276 -19.48 -14.52 12.24
N ALA A 277 -18.84 -14.08 13.32
CA ALA A 277 -18.78 -14.84 14.57
C ALA A 277 -20.17 -15.09 15.15
N THR A 278 -21.06 -14.07 15.11
CA THR A 278 -22.42 -14.18 15.65
C THR A 278 -23.24 -15.21 14.86
N VAL A 279 -23.12 -15.21 13.55
CA VAL A 279 -23.82 -16.16 12.67
C VAL A 279 -23.30 -17.57 12.87
N LEU A 280 -21.98 -17.76 12.79
CA LEU A 280 -21.37 -19.08 12.85
C LEU A 280 -21.54 -19.73 14.24
N GLU A 281 -21.57 -18.93 15.31
CA GLU A 281 -21.90 -19.42 16.66
C GLU A 281 -23.32 -20.01 16.74
N ASP A 282 -24.33 -19.39 16.12
CA ASP A 282 -25.70 -19.90 16.08
C ASP A 282 -25.81 -21.17 15.22
N VAL A 283 -25.19 -21.15 14.03
CA VAL A 283 -25.20 -22.30 13.11
C VAL A 283 -24.55 -23.53 13.75
N LEU A 284 -23.44 -23.37 14.45
CA LEU A 284 -22.72 -24.46 15.12
C LEU A 284 -23.48 -25.01 16.35
N LYS A 285 -24.35 -24.21 16.98
CA LYS A 285 -25.20 -24.65 18.12
C LYS A 285 -26.43 -25.46 17.67
N THR A 286 -26.82 -25.40 16.41
CA THR A 286 -27.98 -26.15 15.89
C THR A 286 -27.66 -27.65 15.83
N ARG A 287 -28.46 -28.49 16.51
CA ARG A 287 -28.35 -29.97 16.50
C ARG A 287 -28.47 -30.47 15.06
N GLY A 288 -27.39 -30.94 14.46
CA GLY A 288 -27.39 -31.49 13.09
C GLY A 288 -26.36 -30.86 12.14
N GLY A 289 -25.55 -29.91 12.58
CA GLY A 289 -24.49 -29.32 11.77
C GLY A 289 -25.04 -28.62 10.53
N GLY A 290 -25.69 -27.47 10.70
CA GLY A 290 -26.21 -26.70 9.56
C GLY A 290 -25.09 -26.37 8.55
N GLN A 291 -25.45 -26.30 7.26
CA GLN A 291 -24.50 -25.90 6.22
C GLN A 291 -23.99 -24.50 6.50
N LEU A 292 -22.67 -24.35 6.58
CA LEU A 292 -22.05 -23.06 6.83
C LEU A 292 -22.24 -22.13 5.62
N PRO A 293 -22.52 -20.83 5.83
CA PRO A 293 -22.66 -19.87 4.75
C PRO A 293 -21.38 -19.79 3.89
N LYS A 294 -21.55 -19.83 2.57
CA LYS A 294 -20.46 -19.78 1.58
C LYS A 294 -20.33 -18.42 0.90
N THR A 295 -21.46 -17.70 0.79
CA THR A 295 -21.49 -16.39 0.14
C THR A 295 -21.76 -15.28 1.15
N LEU A 296 -21.46 -14.04 0.72
CA LEU A 296 -21.71 -12.86 1.54
C LEU A 296 -23.21 -12.69 1.79
N THR A 297 -24.06 -12.94 0.78
CA THR A 297 -25.51 -12.85 0.89
C THR A 297 -26.07 -13.86 1.89
N GLU A 298 -25.63 -15.12 1.83
CA GLU A 298 -26.01 -16.14 2.82
C GLU A 298 -25.67 -15.71 4.25
N MET A 299 -24.47 -15.15 4.45
CA MET A 299 -24.03 -14.65 5.76
C MET A 299 -24.99 -13.60 6.32
N TYR A 300 -25.41 -12.65 5.49
CA TYR A 300 -26.33 -11.58 5.93
C TYR A 300 -27.75 -12.07 6.14
N ILE A 301 -28.22 -13.03 5.37
CA ILE A 301 -29.52 -13.71 5.60
C ILE A 301 -29.51 -14.40 6.96
N HIS A 302 -28.48 -15.21 7.23
CA HIS A 302 -28.33 -15.87 8.52
C HIS A 302 -28.24 -14.86 9.67
N PHE A 303 -27.54 -13.74 9.48
CA PHE A 303 -27.46 -12.68 10.47
C PHE A 303 -28.84 -12.12 10.83
N LEU A 304 -29.69 -11.83 9.83
CA LEU A 304 -31.08 -11.41 10.08
C LEU A 304 -31.88 -12.49 10.85
N VAL A 305 -31.76 -13.75 10.45
CA VAL A 305 -32.46 -14.88 11.09
C VAL A 305 -32.02 -15.03 12.55
N VAL A 306 -30.72 -14.92 12.84
CA VAL A 306 -30.20 -14.97 14.22
C VAL A 306 -30.76 -13.84 15.06
N GLN A 307 -30.82 -12.62 14.52
CA GLN A 307 -31.40 -11.48 15.23
C GLN A 307 -32.90 -11.72 15.53
N ALA A 308 -33.63 -12.38 14.64
CA ALA A 308 -35.03 -12.78 14.85
C ALA A 308 -35.19 -13.83 15.98
N LYS A 309 -34.33 -14.85 16.01
CA LYS A 309 -34.34 -15.92 17.01
C LYS A 309 -34.07 -15.41 18.43
N VAL A 310 -33.07 -14.52 18.61
CA VAL A 310 -32.73 -13.96 19.92
C VAL A 310 -33.94 -13.27 20.58
N LYS A 311 -34.86 -12.76 19.77
CA LYS A 311 -36.12 -12.17 20.25
C LYS A 311 -37.17 -13.19 20.68
N LYS A 312 -37.31 -14.29 19.94
CA LYS A 312 -38.31 -15.34 20.22
C LYS A 312 -38.11 -15.91 21.62
N VAL A 313 -36.85 -15.93 22.13
CA VAL A 313 -36.53 -16.40 23.50
C VAL A 313 -36.93 -15.38 24.57
N LYS A 314 -37.09 -14.09 24.21
CA LYS A 314 -37.40 -12.99 25.18
C LYS A 314 -38.89 -12.60 25.21
N CYS A 315 -39.70 -13.03 24.25
CA CYS A 315 -41.12 -12.67 24.13
C CYS A 315 -41.97 -13.93 23.88
N ASP A 316 -42.81 -14.29 24.79
CA ASP A 316 -43.64 -15.52 24.82
C ASP A 316 -44.90 -15.53 23.91
N ARG A 317 -45.01 -14.63 22.90
CA ARG A 317 -46.18 -14.49 22.03
C ARG A 317 -45.85 -14.82 20.58
N GLY A 318 -46.04 -16.06 20.17
CA GLY A 318 -45.47 -16.65 18.93
C GLY A 318 -45.89 -16.03 17.58
N ALA A 319 -47.15 -15.77 17.28
CA ALA A 319 -47.65 -15.38 15.96
C ALA A 319 -47.59 -13.84 15.71
N GLU A 320 -47.95 -13.04 16.72
CA GLU A 320 -47.91 -11.58 16.64
C GLU A 320 -46.49 -11.03 16.53
N THR A 321 -45.55 -11.74 17.14
CA THR A 321 -44.11 -11.36 17.12
C THR A 321 -43.52 -11.49 15.70
N TYR A 322 -43.98 -12.49 14.93
CA TYR A 322 -43.53 -12.75 13.58
C TYR A 322 -44.02 -11.70 12.57
N GLN A 323 -45.28 -11.29 12.63
CA GLN A 323 -45.85 -10.23 11.77
C GLN A 323 -45.18 -8.89 12.04
N TYR A 324 -44.92 -8.60 13.32
CA TYR A 324 -44.23 -7.38 13.72
C TYR A 324 -42.79 -7.35 13.15
N TRP A 325 -42.08 -8.51 13.23
CA TRP A 325 -40.72 -8.62 12.73
C TRP A 325 -40.63 -8.40 11.22
N ARG A 326 -41.57 -8.98 10.49
CA ARG A 326 -41.69 -8.80 9.05
C ARG A 326 -41.93 -7.34 8.69
N LYS A 327 -42.91 -6.69 9.30
CA LYS A 327 -43.22 -5.28 9.06
C LYS A 327 -42.04 -4.36 9.37
N MET A 328 -41.33 -4.66 10.45
CA MET A 328 -40.16 -3.89 10.82
C MET A 328 -39.01 -4.07 9.81
N THR A 329 -38.77 -5.29 9.33
CA THR A 329 -37.70 -5.56 8.30
C THR A 329 -38.07 -4.87 6.99
N GLU A 330 -39.34 -4.86 6.58
CA GLU A 330 -39.81 -4.13 5.40
C GLU A 330 -39.61 -2.62 5.55
N SER A 331 -39.91 -2.04 6.72
CA SER A 331 -39.71 -0.61 7.01
C SER A 331 -38.23 -0.22 7.08
N LEU A 332 -37.39 -1.07 7.71
CA LEU A 332 -35.95 -0.85 7.74
C LEU A 332 -35.31 -1.00 6.35
N GLY A 333 -35.81 -1.92 5.54
CA GLY A 333 -35.38 -2.06 4.14
C GLY A 333 -35.70 -0.81 3.31
N LYS A 334 -36.93 -0.24 3.47
CA LYS A 334 -37.33 1.00 2.84
C LYS A 334 -36.44 2.17 3.30
N LEU A 335 -36.24 2.33 4.59
CA LEU A 335 -35.34 3.34 5.14
C LEU A 335 -33.93 3.19 4.57
N ALA A 336 -33.40 1.97 4.54
CA ALA A 336 -32.06 1.69 4.02
C ALA A 336 -31.94 2.08 2.54
N PHE A 337 -32.95 1.77 1.72
CA PHE A 337 -32.98 2.10 0.29
C PHE A 337 -33.08 3.61 0.05
N ASP A 338 -34.02 4.29 0.70
CA ASP A 338 -34.24 5.74 0.55
C ASP A 338 -32.98 6.52 0.97
N GLN A 339 -32.32 6.12 2.06
CA GLN A 339 -31.12 6.79 2.56
C GLN A 339 -29.86 6.42 1.76
N LEU A 340 -29.78 5.20 1.21
CA LEU A 340 -28.69 4.80 0.31
C LEU A 340 -28.70 5.66 -0.97
N GLN A 341 -29.88 5.91 -1.55
CA GLN A 341 -30.01 6.80 -2.72
C GLN A 341 -29.59 8.25 -2.42
N LYS A 342 -29.89 8.73 -1.20
CA LYS A 342 -29.50 10.07 -0.74
C LYS A 342 -28.03 10.15 -0.28
N GLY A 343 -27.31 9.03 -0.20
CA GLY A 343 -25.94 8.96 0.32
C GLY A 343 -25.84 9.21 1.84
N ASN A 344 -26.95 9.09 2.58
CA ASN A 344 -26.96 9.35 4.02
C ASN A 344 -26.62 8.09 4.84
N LEU A 345 -25.76 8.28 5.84
CA LEU A 345 -25.34 7.23 6.79
C LEU A 345 -25.97 7.42 8.17
N ILE A 346 -26.54 8.59 8.43
CA ILE A 346 -27.14 8.96 9.70
C ILE A 346 -28.58 9.38 9.44
N PHE A 347 -29.48 8.93 10.30
CA PHE A 347 -30.91 9.14 10.23
C PHE A 347 -31.39 9.91 11.47
N TYR A 348 -32.38 10.73 11.26
CA TYR A 348 -33.09 11.46 12.32
C TYR A 348 -34.46 10.82 12.60
N GLU A 349 -35.10 11.21 13.69
CA GLU A 349 -36.45 10.75 14.04
C GLU A 349 -37.47 10.98 12.92
N SER A 350 -37.31 12.05 12.14
CA SER A 350 -38.15 12.36 10.96
C SER A 350 -38.02 11.27 9.88
N ASP A 351 -36.78 10.82 9.56
CA ASP A 351 -36.53 9.81 8.54
C ASP A 351 -37.16 8.46 8.91
N LEU A 352 -37.12 8.11 10.21
CA LEU A 352 -37.76 6.90 10.74
C LEU A 352 -39.27 6.97 10.61
N THR A 353 -39.87 8.12 10.94
CA THR A 353 -41.32 8.34 10.88
C THR A 353 -41.82 8.27 9.44
N GLU A 354 -41.10 8.86 8.47
CA GLU A 354 -41.41 8.77 7.03
C GLU A 354 -41.45 7.33 6.51
N CYS A 355 -40.62 6.44 7.10
CA CYS A 355 -40.61 5.02 6.76
C CYS A 355 -41.58 4.17 7.60
N GLY A 356 -42.42 4.78 8.44
CA GLY A 356 -43.42 4.10 9.27
C GLY A 356 -42.80 3.30 10.43
N ILE A 357 -41.64 3.71 10.92
CA ILE A 357 -40.96 3.10 12.07
C ILE A 357 -41.39 3.86 13.34
N ASP A 358 -42.09 3.15 14.24
CA ASP A 358 -42.46 3.69 15.56
C ASP A 358 -41.20 3.76 16.47
N ILE A 359 -40.81 4.97 16.80
CA ILE A 359 -39.61 5.26 17.59
C ILE A 359 -39.70 4.70 19.01
N ARG A 360 -40.88 4.73 19.63
CA ARG A 360 -41.10 4.17 20.98
C ARG A 360 -41.00 2.65 20.97
N ALA A 361 -41.59 2.01 19.95
CA ALA A 361 -41.45 0.59 19.74
C ALA A 361 -40.02 0.21 19.36
N ALA A 362 -39.34 0.98 18.51
CA ALA A 362 -37.92 0.77 18.20
C ALA A 362 -37.01 0.89 19.43
N SER A 363 -37.29 1.84 20.34
CA SER A 363 -36.50 2.01 21.55
C SER A 363 -36.76 0.94 22.63
N VAL A 364 -38.01 0.46 22.77
CA VAL A 364 -38.35 -0.65 23.65
C VAL A 364 -37.76 -1.98 23.16
N TYR A 365 -37.65 -2.15 21.85
CA TYR A 365 -37.05 -3.30 21.20
C TYR A 365 -35.57 -3.12 20.88
N SER A 366 -34.95 -2.04 21.38
CA SER A 366 -33.56 -1.66 21.12
C SER A 366 -32.53 -2.75 21.46
N GLY A 367 -32.84 -3.67 22.38
CA GLY A 367 -31.98 -4.79 22.76
C GLY A 367 -31.74 -5.85 21.65
N VAL A 368 -32.54 -5.87 20.58
CA VAL A 368 -32.41 -6.78 19.43
C VAL A 368 -31.93 -6.04 18.20
N PHE A 369 -32.44 -4.84 17.96
CA PHE A 369 -32.06 -4.01 16.83
C PHE A 369 -30.79 -3.18 17.07
N THR A 370 -30.28 -3.06 18.31
CA THR A 370 -28.99 -2.44 18.59
C THR A 370 -27.82 -3.11 17.89
N GLN A 371 -27.99 -4.34 17.42
CA GLN A 371 -26.95 -5.01 16.63
C GLN A 371 -27.01 -4.69 15.13
N ILE A 372 -28.19 -4.37 14.60
CA ILE A 372 -28.39 -4.00 13.19
C ILE A 372 -28.54 -2.48 13.03
N PHE A 373 -29.18 -1.87 14.02
CA PHE A 373 -29.55 -0.44 14.02
C PHE A 373 -29.15 0.16 15.37
N LYS A 374 -28.15 1.03 15.36
CA LYS A 374 -27.61 1.62 16.58
C LYS A 374 -28.25 2.97 16.85
N GLU A 375 -28.88 3.10 18.02
CA GLU A 375 -29.32 4.36 18.57
C GLU A 375 -28.11 5.01 19.26
N GLU A 376 -27.60 6.11 18.74
CA GLU A 376 -26.59 6.93 19.40
C GLU A 376 -27.25 8.08 20.13
N ARG A 377 -27.13 8.08 21.45
CA ARG A 377 -27.55 9.21 22.29
C ARG A 377 -26.35 10.15 22.40
N GLY A 378 -26.45 11.30 21.71
CA GLY A 378 -25.55 12.40 21.95
C GLY A 378 -25.74 12.99 23.34
N LEU A 379 -24.93 13.96 23.71
CA LEU A 379 -25.10 14.75 24.95
C LEU A 379 -26.40 15.60 24.92
N TYR A 380 -27.10 15.60 23.81
CA TYR A 380 -28.42 16.22 23.60
C TYR A 380 -29.50 15.15 23.48
N GLN A 381 -30.76 15.57 23.77
CA GLN A 381 -31.95 14.70 23.81
C GLN A 381 -32.43 14.25 22.42
N GLU A 382 -31.88 14.75 21.33
CA GLU A 382 -32.21 14.27 19.98
C GLU A 382 -31.57 12.93 19.71
N LYS A 383 -32.38 11.97 19.34
CA LYS A 383 -31.94 10.61 19.02
C LYS A 383 -31.43 10.54 17.60
N LEU A 384 -30.20 10.11 17.44
CA LEU A 384 -29.57 9.83 16.16
C LEU A 384 -29.52 8.33 15.95
N PHE A 385 -29.73 7.89 14.72
CA PHE A 385 -29.76 6.49 14.35
C PHE A 385 -28.80 6.24 13.18
N CYS A 386 -28.15 5.08 13.18
CA CYS A 386 -27.37 4.61 12.06
C CYS A 386 -27.38 3.09 12.03
N PHE A 387 -27.23 2.51 10.84
CA PHE A 387 -26.96 1.08 10.75
C PHE A 387 -25.60 0.75 11.36
N VAL A 388 -25.43 -0.47 11.88
CA VAL A 388 -24.17 -0.92 12.48
C VAL A 388 -23.02 -0.81 11.49
N HIS A 389 -23.31 -1.02 10.20
CA HIS A 389 -22.35 -0.91 9.11
C HIS A 389 -23.06 -0.59 7.79
N LEU A 390 -22.34 0.07 6.85
CA LEU A 390 -22.85 0.40 5.52
C LEU A 390 -23.32 -0.85 4.77
N SER A 391 -22.60 -1.97 4.86
CA SER A 391 -23.00 -3.22 4.22
C SER A 391 -24.33 -3.80 4.72
N VAL A 392 -24.72 -3.53 5.98
CA VAL A 392 -26.04 -3.89 6.50
C VAL A 392 -27.12 -3.01 5.86
N GLN A 393 -26.84 -1.72 5.67
CA GLN A 393 -27.70 -0.80 4.94
C GLN A 393 -27.91 -1.26 3.50
N GLU A 394 -26.82 -1.58 2.79
CA GLU A 394 -26.87 -2.05 1.39
C GLU A 394 -27.60 -3.39 1.25
N PHE A 395 -27.40 -4.31 2.21
CA PHE A 395 -28.12 -5.58 2.23
C PHE A 395 -29.64 -5.38 2.45
N LEU A 396 -30.04 -4.56 3.42
CA LEU A 396 -31.44 -4.27 3.68
C LEU A 396 -32.09 -3.50 2.52
N ALA A 397 -31.37 -2.59 1.88
CA ALA A 397 -31.82 -1.92 0.68
C ALA A 397 -32.03 -2.91 -0.49
N ALA A 398 -31.11 -3.85 -0.70
CA ALA A 398 -31.24 -4.89 -1.69
C ALA A 398 -32.43 -5.84 -1.39
N LEU A 399 -32.62 -6.16 -0.11
CA LEU A 399 -33.78 -6.95 0.33
C LEU A 399 -35.09 -6.22 0.07
N HIS A 400 -35.17 -4.91 0.31
CA HIS A 400 -36.34 -4.09 -0.01
C HIS A 400 -36.67 -4.12 -1.51
N VAL A 401 -35.66 -3.88 -2.36
CA VAL A 401 -35.85 -3.94 -3.83
C VAL A 401 -36.25 -5.34 -4.28
N HIS A 402 -35.66 -6.38 -3.71
CA HIS A 402 -36.04 -7.78 -4.01
C HIS A 402 -37.49 -8.07 -3.67
N LEU A 403 -37.96 -7.58 -2.53
CA LEU A 403 -39.35 -7.80 -2.05
C LEU A 403 -40.41 -6.97 -2.80
N THR A 404 -40.03 -5.79 -3.31
CA THR A 404 -40.95 -4.80 -3.90
C THR A 404 -40.86 -4.68 -5.43
N PHE A 405 -39.69 -4.94 -6.04
CA PHE A 405 -39.40 -4.65 -7.45
C PHE A 405 -38.67 -5.79 -8.16
N ILE A 406 -39.15 -6.99 -8.11
CA ILE A 406 -38.52 -8.23 -8.68
C ILE A 406 -38.09 -8.06 -10.17
N ASN A 407 -38.63 -7.11 -10.92
CA ASN A 407 -38.47 -6.99 -12.38
C ASN A 407 -37.46 -5.95 -12.88
N SER A 408 -36.92 -5.06 -12.06
CA SER A 408 -36.10 -3.88 -12.50
C SER A 408 -34.60 -3.98 -12.27
N GLY A 409 -34.09 -5.01 -11.60
CA GLY A 409 -32.70 -5.08 -11.11
C GLY A 409 -31.62 -5.19 -12.17
N VAL A 410 -31.93 -5.54 -13.43
CA VAL A 410 -30.91 -5.77 -14.49
C VAL A 410 -30.41 -4.44 -15.08
N ASN A 411 -31.19 -3.38 -15.08
CA ASN A 411 -30.79 -2.07 -15.62
C ASN A 411 -29.85 -1.29 -14.69
N LEU A 412 -29.70 -1.68 -13.42
CA LEU A 412 -28.83 -1.03 -12.43
C LEU A 412 -27.35 -1.42 -12.58
N LEU A 413 -27.05 -2.47 -13.37
CA LEU A 413 -25.67 -2.94 -13.59
C LEU A 413 -24.78 -1.95 -14.36
N SER A 414 -25.36 -0.98 -15.09
CA SER A 414 -24.64 -0.06 -15.95
C SER A 414 -24.23 1.27 -15.32
N ASP A 415 -24.82 1.70 -14.21
CA ASP A 415 -24.79 3.11 -13.77
C ASP A 415 -24.05 3.40 -12.45
N SER A 416 -23.07 2.60 -12.07
CA SER A 416 -22.27 2.88 -10.87
C SER A 416 -20.79 3.19 -11.21
N PRO A 417 -20.45 4.41 -11.67
CA PRO A 417 -19.08 4.75 -12.07
C PRO A 417 -18.10 4.63 -10.88
N ASN A 418 -18.50 4.98 -9.67
CA ASN A 418 -17.65 4.95 -8.47
C ASN A 418 -17.81 3.66 -7.65
N GLY A 419 -18.67 2.73 -8.07
CA GLY A 419 -18.91 1.46 -7.37
C GLY A 419 -19.80 1.57 -6.13
N HIS A 420 -20.49 2.68 -5.91
CA HIS A 420 -21.35 2.90 -4.74
C HIS A 420 -22.53 1.93 -4.64
N LEU A 421 -22.89 1.23 -5.73
CA LEU A 421 -23.90 0.19 -5.75
C LEU A 421 -23.32 -1.22 -5.92
N ASP A 422 -22.01 -1.40 -5.88
CA ASP A 422 -21.39 -2.70 -6.17
C ASP A 422 -21.83 -3.78 -5.18
N LEU A 423 -21.82 -3.49 -3.89
CA LEU A 423 -22.22 -4.44 -2.86
C LEU A 423 -23.73 -4.65 -2.82
N PHE A 424 -24.50 -3.58 -3.01
CA PHE A 424 -25.96 -3.65 -3.18
C PHE A 424 -26.35 -4.62 -4.31
N LEU A 425 -25.69 -4.52 -5.48
CA LEU A 425 -25.92 -5.41 -6.62
C LEU A 425 -25.56 -6.86 -6.32
N ARG A 426 -24.44 -7.10 -5.63
CA ARG A 426 -24.06 -8.46 -5.19
C ARG A 426 -25.14 -9.07 -4.30
N PHE A 427 -25.65 -8.34 -3.33
CA PHE A 427 -26.75 -8.77 -2.47
C PHE A 427 -28.04 -9.02 -3.25
N LEU A 428 -28.42 -8.11 -4.16
CA LEU A 428 -29.63 -8.26 -4.96
C LEU A 428 -29.61 -9.53 -5.82
N LEU A 429 -28.46 -9.82 -6.45
CA LEU A 429 -28.24 -11.03 -7.23
C LEU A 429 -28.24 -12.28 -6.34
N GLY A 430 -27.55 -12.25 -5.21
CA GLY A 430 -27.53 -13.34 -4.25
C GLY A 430 -28.94 -13.65 -3.69
N LEU A 431 -29.74 -12.63 -3.39
CA LEU A 431 -31.14 -12.79 -2.94
C LEU A 431 -32.04 -13.42 -4.00
N SER A 432 -31.69 -13.34 -5.29
CA SER A 432 -32.45 -13.97 -6.38
C SER A 432 -32.30 -15.49 -6.45
N LEU A 433 -31.38 -16.10 -5.70
CA LEU A 433 -31.19 -17.55 -5.65
C LEU A 433 -32.32 -18.23 -4.87
N GLU A 434 -32.88 -19.32 -5.41
CA GLU A 434 -33.90 -20.12 -4.74
C GLU A 434 -33.46 -20.67 -3.38
N THR A 435 -32.18 -21.06 -3.28
CA THR A 435 -31.58 -21.51 -2.01
C THR A 435 -31.62 -20.41 -0.95
N ASN A 436 -31.35 -19.17 -1.33
CA ASN A 436 -31.35 -18.02 -0.42
C ASN A 436 -32.79 -17.57 -0.09
N GLN A 437 -33.70 -17.69 -1.05
CA GLN A 437 -35.14 -17.45 -0.81
C GLN A 437 -35.72 -18.47 0.18
N SER A 438 -35.28 -19.71 0.13
CA SER A 438 -35.71 -20.73 1.10
C SER A 438 -35.22 -20.42 2.52
N LEU A 439 -34.07 -19.81 2.69
CA LEU A 439 -33.57 -19.35 4.00
C LEU A 439 -34.37 -18.16 4.55
N LEU A 440 -34.99 -17.40 3.67
CA LEU A 440 -35.90 -16.29 4.01
C LEU A 440 -37.36 -16.76 4.20
N GLN A 441 -37.64 -18.07 4.21
CA GLN A 441 -39.00 -18.64 4.38
C GLN A 441 -39.69 -18.02 5.60
N GLY A 442 -40.76 -17.27 5.29
CA GLY A 442 -41.48 -16.48 6.26
C GLY A 442 -41.43 -14.97 6.06
N LEU A 443 -40.51 -14.38 5.28
CA LEU A 443 -40.50 -12.97 4.90
C LEU A 443 -41.29 -12.69 3.60
N PRO A 444 -41.19 -13.46 2.49
CA PRO A 444 -41.94 -13.17 1.27
C PRO A 444 -43.40 -13.67 1.31
N ARG A 445 -44.28 -12.90 0.68
CA ARG A 445 -45.58 -13.45 0.24
C ARG A 445 -45.29 -14.48 -0.85
N GLN A 446 -45.86 -15.69 -0.72
CA GLN A 446 -46.03 -16.58 -1.85
C GLN A 446 -46.86 -15.85 -2.93
N GLN A 447 -46.22 -15.28 -3.89
CA GLN A 447 -46.82 -14.96 -5.17
C GLN A 447 -45.79 -15.29 -6.25
N ASP A 448 -46.14 -16.30 -6.99
CA ASP A 448 -45.64 -16.74 -8.30
C ASP A 448 -44.15 -16.52 -8.54
N SER A 449 -43.42 -17.61 -8.47
CA SER A 449 -42.06 -17.80 -8.91
C SER A 449 -41.86 -17.37 -10.36
N CYS A 450 -41.68 -16.05 -10.60
CA CYS A 450 -41.12 -15.55 -11.84
C CYS A 450 -39.63 -15.73 -11.78
N SER A 451 -39.14 -16.96 -11.74
CA SER A 451 -37.75 -17.30 -11.94
C SER A 451 -37.36 -16.95 -13.39
N LYS A 452 -36.97 -15.72 -13.66
CA LYS A 452 -36.13 -15.48 -14.86
C LYS A 452 -34.96 -16.43 -14.71
N PRO A 453 -34.67 -17.29 -15.70
CA PRO A 453 -33.71 -18.35 -15.52
C PRO A 453 -32.36 -17.73 -15.12
N LYS A 454 -31.84 -18.13 -13.95
CA LYS A 454 -30.50 -17.83 -13.43
C LYS A 454 -29.45 -17.81 -14.54
N GLN A 455 -29.54 -18.73 -15.51
CA GLN A 455 -28.66 -18.81 -16.65
C GLN A 455 -28.70 -17.60 -17.59
N LYS A 456 -29.86 -16.95 -17.80
CA LYS A 456 -29.93 -15.73 -18.63
C LYS A 456 -29.19 -14.57 -17.95
N THR A 457 -29.28 -14.43 -16.65
CA THR A 457 -28.56 -13.43 -15.89
C THR A 457 -27.06 -13.68 -15.91
N ILE A 458 -26.62 -14.92 -15.72
CA ILE A 458 -25.23 -15.35 -15.82
C ILE A 458 -24.67 -15.04 -17.21
N GLN A 459 -25.39 -15.42 -18.29
CA GLN A 459 -24.97 -15.13 -19.65
C GLN A 459 -24.88 -13.63 -19.94
N TYR A 460 -25.80 -12.84 -19.41
CA TYR A 460 -25.77 -11.38 -19.52
C TYR A 460 -24.54 -10.80 -18.81
N ILE A 461 -24.24 -11.22 -17.59
CA ILE A 461 -23.06 -10.79 -16.84
C ILE A 461 -21.78 -11.19 -17.59
N LYS A 462 -21.67 -12.42 -18.09
CA LYS A 462 -20.53 -12.87 -18.90
C LYS A 462 -20.34 -12.02 -20.16
N LYS A 463 -21.43 -11.63 -20.82
CA LYS A 463 -21.38 -10.72 -21.96
C LYS A 463 -20.96 -9.29 -21.56
N MET A 464 -21.34 -8.81 -20.38
CA MET A 464 -20.93 -7.50 -19.88
C MET A 464 -19.45 -7.48 -19.51
N ILE A 465 -18.90 -8.57 -18.94
CA ILE A 465 -17.47 -8.70 -18.60
C ILE A 465 -16.59 -8.40 -19.83
N THR A 466 -17.01 -8.78 -21.05
CA THR A 466 -16.26 -8.55 -22.27
C THR A 466 -16.25 -7.08 -22.74
N LYS A 467 -17.18 -6.26 -22.25
CA LYS A 467 -17.41 -4.89 -22.70
C LYS A 467 -16.90 -3.82 -21.73
N VAL A 468 -16.65 -4.17 -20.48
CA VAL A 468 -16.28 -3.22 -19.43
C VAL A 468 -14.79 -3.24 -19.14
N SER A 469 -14.27 -2.18 -18.52
CA SER A 469 -12.88 -2.13 -18.05
C SER A 469 -12.61 -3.23 -17.02
N SER A 470 -11.35 -3.68 -16.93
CA SER A 470 -10.91 -4.73 -15.99
C SER A 470 -11.31 -4.44 -14.53
N ARG A 471 -11.41 -3.19 -14.16
CA ARG A 471 -11.84 -2.77 -12.81
C ARG A 471 -13.33 -3.05 -12.53
N ARG A 472 -14.19 -2.82 -13.52
CA ARG A 472 -15.62 -3.14 -13.45
C ARG A 472 -15.87 -4.64 -13.59
N SER A 473 -15.05 -5.33 -14.38
CA SER A 473 -15.15 -6.77 -14.54
C SER A 473 -14.93 -7.53 -13.23
N ILE A 474 -14.07 -7.04 -12.34
CA ILE A 474 -13.84 -7.65 -11.01
C ILE A 474 -15.14 -7.73 -10.20
N ASN A 475 -15.94 -6.64 -10.16
CA ASN A 475 -17.22 -6.69 -9.45
C ASN A 475 -18.19 -7.69 -10.09
N LEU A 476 -18.20 -7.79 -11.43
CA LEU A 476 -19.03 -8.75 -12.14
C LEU A 476 -18.62 -10.22 -11.83
N PHE A 477 -17.34 -10.50 -11.60
CA PHE A 477 -16.92 -11.82 -11.11
C PHE A 477 -17.40 -12.10 -9.69
N TYR A 478 -17.41 -11.12 -8.80
CA TYR A 478 -18.04 -11.29 -7.49
C TYR A 478 -19.54 -11.50 -7.59
N CYS A 479 -20.22 -10.82 -8.53
CA CYS A 479 -21.64 -11.09 -8.84
C CYS A 479 -21.86 -12.54 -9.34
N LEU A 480 -20.98 -13.07 -10.19
CA LEU A 480 -21.04 -14.47 -10.60
C LEU A 480 -20.82 -15.42 -9.42
N SER A 481 -19.89 -15.08 -8.53
CA SER A 481 -19.66 -15.86 -7.30
C SER A 481 -20.89 -15.89 -6.39
N GLU A 482 -21.59 -14.77 -6.20
CA GLU A 482 -22.86 -14.73 -5.46
C GLU A 482 -23.94 -15.57 -6.13
N LEU A 483 -23.92 -15.70 -7.46
CA LEU A 483 -24.79 -16.60 -8.23
C LEU A 483 -24.33 -18.06 -8.25
N ASN A 484 -23.25 -18.42 -7.51
CA ASN A 484 -22.62 -19.74 -7.54
C ASN A 484 -22.19 -20.18 -8.95
N ASP A 485 -21.65 -19.25 -9.77
CA ASP A 485 -21.05 -19.54 -11.07
C ASP A 485 -19.56 -19.21 -11.06
N SER A 486 -18.72 -20.21 -10.95
CA SER A 486 -17.25 -20.14 -10.99
C SER A 486 -16.65 -20.65 -12.29
N SER A 487 -17.47 -20.99 -13.29
CA SER A 487 -17.04 -21.74 -14.48
C SER A 487 -15.86 -21.10 -15.23
N LEU A 488 -15.89 -19.78 -15.47
CA LEU A 488 -14.79 -19.07 -16.15
C LEU A 488 -13.50 -19.06 -15.31
N VAL A 489 -13.62 -18.96 -13.99
CA VAL A 489 -12.48 -18.95 -13.07
C VAL A 489 -11.84 -20.34 -13.02
N GLU A 490 -12.66 -21.39 -12.90
CA GLU A 490 -12.19 -22.79 -12.88
C GLU A 490 -11.51 -23.20 -14.18
N GLU A 491 -12.03 -22.77 -15.34
CA GLU A 491 -11.44 -23.03 -16.65
C GLU A 491 -10.03 -22.46 -16.76
N ILE A 492 -9.83 -21.19 -16.35
CA ILE A 492 -8.52 -20.55 -16.35
C ILE A 492 -7.59 -21.18 -15.30
N GLN A 493 -8.08 -21.50 -14.10
CA GLN A 493 -7.27 -22.17 -13.08
C GLN A 493 -6.78 -23.55 -13.55
N LYS A 494 -7.64 -24.30 -14.23
CA LYS A 494 -7.26 -25.58 -14.84
C LYS A 494 -6.17 -25.39 -15.91
N SER A 495 -6.30 -24.39 -16.76
CA SER A 495 -5.30 -24.07 -17.77
C SER A 495 -3.96 -23.63 -17.19
N LEU A 496 -3.97 -22.82 -16.12
CA LEU A 496 -2.77 -22.43 -15.38
C LEU A 496 -2.04 -23.63 -14.76
N ARG A 497 -2.80 -24.52 -14.08
CA ARG A 497 -2.21 -25.73 -13.45
C ARG A 497 -1.63 -26.70 -14.46
N SER A 498 -2.19 -26.78 -15.66
CA SER A 498 -1.69 -27.66 -16.73
C SER A 498 -0.47 -27.10 -17.47
N GLY A 499 -0.08 -25.85 -17.22
CA GLY A 499 0.98 -25.15 -17.96
C GLY A 499 0.69 -24.91 -19.44
N ARG A 500 -0.56 -25.08 -19.87
CA ARG A 500 -1.01 -24.99 -21.27
C ARG A 500 -1.85 -23.73 -21.51
N LEU A 501 -1.41 -22.59 -20.98
CA LEU A 501 -2.08 -21.34 -21.30
C LEU A 501 -1.73 -20.94 -22.76
N SER A 502 -2.49 -21.43 -23.72
CA SER A 502 -2.37 -20.97 -25.13
C SER A 502 -3.04 -19.62 -25.25
N THR A 503 -2.22 -18.57 -25.28
CA THR A 503 -2.69 -17.16 -25.29
C THR A 503 -3.39 -16.77 -26.56
N ASN A 504 -3.19 -17.48 -27.68
CA ASN A 504 -3.84 -17.21 -28.94
C ASN A 504 -5.35 -17.58 -28.94
N GLU A 505 -5.81 -18.30 -27.90
CA GLU A 505 -7.20 -18.76 -27.78
C GLU A 505 -7.96 -18.07 -26.65
N LEU A 506 -7.32 -17.19 -25.87
CA LEU A 506 -7.98 -16.51 -24.76
C LEU A 506 -8.92 -15.41 -25.23
N THR A 507 -10.20 -15.58 -24.94
CA THR A 507 -11.22 -14.54 -25.15
C THR A 507 -11.01 -13.37 -24.18
N PRO A 508 -11.57 -12.17 -24.46
CA PRO A 508 -11.53 -11.04 -23.51
C PRO A 508 -12.08 -11.38 -22.13
N ALA A 509 -13.06 -12.30 -22.02
CA ALA A 509 -13.58 -12.79 -20.73
C ALA A 509 -12.54 -13.63 -19.98
N HIS A 510 -11.80 -14.48 -20.69
CA HIS A 510 -10.72 -15.29 -20.09
C HIS A 510 -9.59 -14.41 -19.57
N TRP A 511 -9.19 -13.36 -20.29
CA TRP A 511 -8.22 -12.37 -19.80
C TRP A 511 -8.70 -11.66 -18.53
N SER A 512 -9.97 -11.27 -18.49
CA SER A 512 -10.57 -10.65 -17.30
C SER A 512 -10.64 -11.62 -16.12
N ALA A 513 -10.93 -12.91 -16.37
CA ALA A 513 -10.90 -13.96 -15.36
C ALA A 513 -9.47 -14.18 -14.82
N LEU A 514 -8.47 -14.17 -15.70
CA LEU A 514 -7.06 -14.26 -15.31
C LEU A 514 -6.66 -13.09 -14.41
N VAL A 515 -6.99 -11.86 -14.79
CA VAL A 515 -6.76 -10.66 -13.96
C VAL A 515 -7.45 -10.81 -12.61
N PHE A 516 -8.71 -11.26 -12.59
CA PHE A 516 -9.44 -11.50 -11.35
C PHE A 516 -8.75 -12.54 -10.47
N ILE A 517 -8.31 -13.67 -11.02
CA ILE A 517 -7.59 -14.72 -10.28
C ILE A 517 -6.29 -14.16 -9.70
N LEU A 518 -5.46 -13.51 -10.52
CA LEU A 518 -4.16 -12.99 -10.12
C LEU A 518 -4.26 -11.88 -9.08
N LEU A 519 -5.20 -10.96 -9.25
CA LEU A 519 -5.47 -9.93 -8.24
C LEU A 519 -6.14 -10.49 -7.00
N SER A 520 -6.65 -11.69 -7.09
CA SER A 520 -7.44 -12.35 -6.09
C SER A 520 -6.70 -13.48 -5.38
N SER A 521 -5.51 -13.93 -5.84
CA SER A 521 -4.73 -14.98 -5.17
C SER A 521 -4.12 -14.48 -3.87
N GLU A 522 -4.01 -15.36 -2.87
CA GLU A 522 -3.27 -15.10 -1.63
C GLU A 522 -1.75 -15.21 -1.84
N GLU A 523 -1.33 -15.79 -2.98
CA GLU A 523 0.07 -15.80 -3.36
C GLU A 523 0.54 -14.37 -3.60
N ASN A 524 1.57 -14.00 -2.90
CA ASN A 524 2.24 -12.70 -3.02
C ASN A 524 2.65 -12.49 -4.48
N LEU A 525 1.92 -11.66 -5.21
CA LEU A 525 2.31 -11.15 -6.53
C LEU A 525 3.33 -10.02 -6.41
N ASP A 526 4.28 -10.16 -5.46
CA ASP A 526 5.39 -9.20 -5.34
C ASP A 526 6.19 -9.14 -6.65
N VAL A 527 6.35 -10.30 -7.30
CA VAL A 527 7.06 -10.42 -8.56
C VAL A 527 6.10 -10.87 -9.67
N PHE A 528 5.80 -9.95 -10.57
CA PHE A 528 5.06 -10.23 -11.80
C PHE A 528 6.05 -10.57 -12.92
N ASP A 529 5.96 -11.77 -13.47
CA ASP A 529 6.75 -12.24 -14.62
C ASP A 529 5.81 -12.47 -15.81
N LEU A 530 5.91 -11.61 -16.83
CA LEU A 530 5.03 -11.67 -18.00
C LEU A 530 5.21 -12.97 -18.81
N LYS A 531 6.42 -13.55 -18.81
CA LYS A 531 6.72 -14.79 -19.54
C LYS A 531 5.89 -15.98 -19.04
N LYS A 532 5.50 -15.97 -17.77
CA LYS A 532 4.65 -17.03 -17.19
C LYS A 532 3.24 -17.06 -17.81
N TYR A 533 2.80 -15.95 -18.39
CA TYR A 533 1.47 -15.83 -18.97
C TYR A 533 1.51 -15.75 -20.50
N SER A 534 2.31 -14.85 -21.04
CA SER A 534 2.62 -14.73 -22.46
C SER A 534 3.67 -13.64 -22.67
N ALA A 535 4.72 -13.94 -23.43
CA ALA A 535 5.73 -12.97 -23.83
C ALA A 535 5.23 -12.10 -24.99
N SER A 536 4.19 -11.28 -24.77
CA SER A 536 3.57 -10.43 -25.80
C SER A 536 3.08 -9.09 -25.26
N GLU A 537 3.06 -8.10 -26.11
CA GLU A 537 2.54 -6.76 -25.81
C GLU A 537 1.04 -6.80 -25.45
N GLU A 538 0.25 -7.61 -26.15
CA GLU A 538 -1.18 -7.75 -25.85
C GLU A 538 -1.41 -8.28 -24.42
N ALA A 539 -0.65 -9.31 -24.00
CA ALA A 539 -0.72 -9.84 -22.65
C ALA A 539 -0.38 -8.77 -21.61
N LEU A 540 0.67 -7.97 -21.85
CA LEU A 540 1.01 -6.85 -20.97
C LEU A 540 -0.17 -5.90 -20.82
N LEU A 541 -0.78 -5.46 -21.92
CA LEU A 541 -1.90 -4.53 -21.89
C LEU A 541 -3.10 -5.05 -21.09
N ARG A 542 -3.40 -6.33 -21.21
CA ARG A 542 -4.48 -6.99 -20.46
C ARG A 542 -4.15 -7.13 -18.97
N LEU A 543 -2.87 -7.35 -18.63
CA LEU A 543 -2.40 -7.61 -17.27
C LEU A 543 -1.85 -6.35 -16.56
N LEU A 544 -1.93 -5.15 -17.15
CA LEU A 544 -1.53 -3.89 -16.51
C LEU A 544 -2.11 -3.68 -15.09
N PRO A 545 -3.37 -4.06 -14.79
CA PRO A 545 -3.89 -3.97 -13.42
C PRO A 545 -3.09 -4.81 -12.42
N VAL A 546 -2.50 -5.93 -12.85
CA VAL A 546 -1.65 -6.80 -12.04
C VAL A 546 -0.26 -6.17 -11.88
N VAL A 547 0.35 -5.72 -12.99
CA VAL A 547 1.65 -4.99 -12.98
C VAL A 547 1.61 -3.82 -12.00
N LYS A 548 0.54 -3.06 -12.00
CA LYS A 548 0.35 -1.90 -11.13
C LYS A 548 0.40 -2.24 -9.63
N THR A 549 -0.05 -3.41 -9.25
CA THR A 549 -0.12 -3.86 -7.84
C THR A 549 1.13 -4.62 -7.40
N SER A 550 1.96 -5.06 -8.32
CA SER A 550 3.21 -5.78 -8.04
C SER A 550 4.33 -4.82 -7.64
N SER A 551 5.29 -5.28 -6.85
CA SER A 551 6.50 -4.52 -6.48
C SER A 551 7.58 -4.63 -7.55
N THR A 552 7.69 -5.77 -8.22
CA THR A 552 8.66 -6.07 -9.28
C THR A 552 7.93 -6.55 -10.53
N ALA A 553 8.23 -5.95 -11.70
CA ALA A 553 7.74 -6.41 -13.00
C ALA A 553 8.92 -6.85 -13.89
N LEU A 554 8.93 -8.14 -14.21
CA LEU A 554 9.88 -8.75 -15.13
C LEU A 554 9.24 -8.85 -16.51
N LEU A 555 9.57 -7.91 -17.37
CA LEU A 555 9.03 -7.76 -18.73
C LEU A 555 10.12 -7.94 -19.81
N SER A 556 11.26 -8.52 -19.43
CA SER A 556 12.39 -8.71 -20.33
C SER A 556 12.08 -9.76 -21.41
N ASP A 557 12.55 -9.53 -22.65
CA ASP A 557 12.40 -10.45 -23.77
C ASP A 557 10.93 -10.84 -24.04
N CYS A 558 10.04 -9.85 -24.03
CA CYS A 558 8.59 -10.00 -24.22
C CYS A 558 8.08 -9.38 -25.51
N LYS A 559 8.98 -9.07 -26.46
CA LYS A 559 8.64 -8.46 -27.76
C LYS A 559 7.86 -7.13 -27.64
N LEU A 560 8.16 -6.38 -26.59
CA LEU A 560 7.52 -5.10 -26.33
C LEU A 560 8.07 -4.01 -27.26
N THR A 561 7.19 -3.05 -27.60
CA THR A 561 7.50 -1.90 -28.44
C THR A 561 7.37 -0.60 -27.64
N ASP A 562 7.66 0.52 -28.28
CA ASP A 562 7.47 1.87 -27.72
C ASP A 562 6.03 2.11 -27.22
N ARG A 563 5.05 1.50 -27.85
CA ARG A 563 3.65 1.55 -27.43
C ARG A 563 3.43 1.06 -26.01
N SER A 564 4.13 0.00 -25.60
CA SER A 564 4.07 -0.52 -24.22
C SER A 564 4.47 0.52 -23.18
N CYS A 565 5.43 1.38 -23.51
CA CYS A 565 5.94 2.42 -22.62
C CYS A 565 4.89 3.49 -22.30
N LEU A 566 4.01 3.84 -23.24
CA LEU A 566 2.89 4.76 -22.99
C LEU A 566 1.95 4.23 -21.92
N PHE A 567 1.64 2.94 -21.96
CA PHE A 567 0.77 2.31 -20.95
C PHE A 567 1.44 2.19 -19.60
N LEU A 568 2.74 1.86 -19.56
CA LEU A 568 3.52 1.82 -18.32
C LEU A 568 3.68 3.22 -17.70
N ALA A 569 3.84 4.27 -18.51
CA ALA A 569 3.84 5.64 -18.02
C ALA A 569 2.52 5.99 -17.31
N ASN A 570 1.38 5.55 -17.84
CA ASN A 570 0.07 5.72 -17.19
C ASN A 570 -0.04 4.92 -15.89
N VAL A 571 0.65 3.77 -15.77
CA VAL A 571 0.73 3.02 -14.50
C VAL A 571 1.44 3.86 -13.43
N PHE A 572 2.54 4.53 -13.76
CA PHE A 572 3.27 5.40 -12.83
C PHE A 572 2.48 6.63 -12.38
N ASN A 573 1.61 7.15 -13.25
CA ASN A 573 0.72 8.27 -12.92
C ASN A 573 -0.37 7.90 -11.90
N SER A 574 -0.53 6.61 -11.62
CA SER A 574 -1.55 6.13 -10.70
C SER A 574 -1.10 6.21 -9.25
N PRO A 575 -1.89 6.77 -8.33
CA PRO A 575 -1.58 6.81 -6.90
C PRO A 575 -1.53 5.42 -6.23
N LEU A 576 -2.01 4.39 -6.93
CA LEU A 576 -2.01 3.00 -6.44
C LEU A 576 -0.89 2.15 -7.07
N CYS A 577 0.12 2.79 -7.67
CA CYS A 577 1.26 2.07 -8.24
C CYS A 577 2.22 1.65 -7.12
N ASN A 578 2.47 0.34 -7.00
CA ASN A 578 3.39 -0.22 -6.02
C ASN A 578 4.76 -0.59 -6.63
N LEU A 579 4.97 -0.32 -7.92
CA LEU A 579 6.12 -0.81 -8.66
C LEU A 579 7.41 -0.13 -8.19
N VAL A 580 8.37 -0.95 -7.75
CA VAL A 580 9.69 -0.55 -7.25
C VAL A 580 10.80 -0.94 -8.23
N GLU A 581 10.65 -2.09 -8.91
CA GLU A 581 11.58 -2.59 -9.90
C GLU A 581 10.87 -2.91 -11.20
N LEU A 582 11.43 -2.42 -12.33
CA LEU A 582 10.95 -2.68 -13.69
C LEU A 582 12.11 -3.12 -14.57
N ASP A 583 12.01 -4.32 -15.11
CA ASP A 583 12.94 -4.86 -16.10
C ASP A 583 12.27 -4.95 -17.48
N LEU A 584 12.74 -4.10 -18.40
CA LEU A 584 12.31 -4.02 -19.79
C LEU A 584 13.41 -4.47 -20.76
N SER A 585 14.44 -5.13 -20.29
CA SER A 585 15.61 -5.54 -21.09
C SER A 585 15.21 -6.45 -22.25
N ASN A 586 16.00 -6.45 -23.34
CA ASN A 586 15.79 -7.32 -24.51
C ASN A 586 14.42 -7.12 -25.19
N ASN A 587 14.00 -5.90 -25.37
CA ASN A 587 12.82 -5.54 -26.13
C ASN A 587 13.16 -4.57 -27.28
N ASN A 588 12.19 -4.03 -27.97
CA ASN A 588 12.41 -3.04 -29.05
C ASN A 588 11.70 -1.72 -28.74
N LEU A 589 12.06 -1.10 -27.61
CA LEU A 589 11.37 0.11 -27.14
C LEU A 589 11.74 1.35 -27.92
N GLN A 590 12.94 1.41 -28.48
CA GLN A 590 13.50 2.58 -29.17
C GLN A 590 13.50 3.84 -28.26
N ASP A 591 14.02 4.94 -28.75
CA ASP A 591 14.08 6.20 -27.99
C ASP A 591 12.68 6.75 -27.69
N SER A 592 11.73 6.65 -28.63
CA SER A 592 10.34 7.10 -28.47
C SER A 592 9.64 6.47 -27.27
N GLY A 593 9.87 5.18 -27.05
CA GLY A 593 9.32 4.46 -25.89
C GLY A 593 9.90 4.98 -24.58
N VAL A 594 11.22 5.15 -24.51
CA VAL A 594 11.86 5.64 -23.27
C VAL A 594 11.48 7.08 -22.96
N ILE A 595 11.36 7.95 -23.96
CA ILE A 595 10.85 9.32 -23.80
C ILE A 595 9.44 9.31 -23.20
N SER A 596 8.56 8.45 -23.72
CA SER A 596 7.20 8.27 -23.20
C SER A 596 7.21 7.78 -21.74
N LEU A 597 8.11 6.84 -21.42
CA LEU A 597 8.25 6.31 -20.07
C LEU A 597 8.74 7.38 -19.08
N CYS A 598 9.67 8.26 -19.51
CA CYS A 598 10.20 9.34 -18.69
C CYS A 598 9.11 10.32 -18.20
N ALA A 599 8.08 10.57 -19.01
CA ALA A 599 6.94 11.40 -18.60
C ALA A 599 6.20 10.82 -17.37
N GLY A 600 6.08 9.49 -17.30
CA GLY A 600 5.51 8.81 -16.11
C GLY A 600 6.48 8.79 -14.92
N LEU A 601 7.78 8.62 -15.17
CA LEU A 601 8.81 8.58 -14.13
C LEU A 601 9.01 9.92 -13.41
N GLN A 602 8.69 11.04 -14.05
CA GLN A 602 8.72 12.37 -13.44
C GLN A 602 7.56 12.62 -12.47
N ASN A 603 6.58 11.71 -12.42
CA ASN A 603 5.47 11.86 -11.48
C ASN A 603 5.96 11.72 -10.03
N PRO A 604 5.62 12.67 -9.12
CA PRO A 604 6.06 12.62 -7.72
C PRO A 604 5.57 11.40 -6.94
N ASN A 605 4.56 10.69 -7.46
CA ASN A 605 4.07 9.44 -6.85
C ASN A 605 4.83 8.19 -7.36
N CYS A 606 5.72 8.33 -8.33
CA CYS A 606 6.50 7.21 -8.83
C CYS A 606 7.53 6.75 -7.79
N GLN A 607 7.43 5.50 -7.35
CA GLN A 607 8.32 4.91 -6.34
C GLN A 607 9.38 3.98 -6.95
N LEU A 608 9.55 4.00 -8.28
CA LEU A 608 10.47 3.12 -8.97
C LEU A 608 11.91 3.38 -8.53
N LYS A 609 12.60 2.33 -8.06
CA LYS A 609 14.01 2.38 -7.63
C LYS A 609 14.95 1.76 -8.64
N THR A 610 14.49 0.75 -9.38
CA THR A 610 15.30 0.02 -10.35
C THR A 610 14.63 0.02 -11.71
N LEU A 611 15.33 0.52 -12.73
CA LEU A 611 14.92 0.49 -14.12
C LEU A 611 16.02 -0.16 -14.97
N ARG A 612 15.68 -1.23 -15.69
CA ARG A 612 16.57 -1.91 -16.63
C ARG A 612 16.04 -1.76 -18.05
N LEU A 613 16.86 -1.19 -18.91
CA LEU A 613 16.56 -0.90 -20.33
C LEU A 613 17.64 -1.49 -21.25
N ASP A 614 18.26 -2.58 -20.84
CA ASP A 614 19.35 -3.22 -21.58
C ASP A 614 18.85 -3.74 -22.93
N GLN A 615 19.64 -3.60 -23.99
CA GLN A 615 19.37 -4.15 -25.33
C GLN A 615 17.98 -3.76 -25.87
N ASN A 616 17.72 -2.44 -25.97
CA ASN A 616 16.47 -1.86 -26.48
C ASN A 616 16.63 -0.97 -27.72
N SER A 617 17.77 -1.08 -28.40
CA SER A 617 18.09 -0.26 -29.59
C SER A 617 18.11 1.25 -29.30
N LEU A 618 18.47 1.65 -28.06
CA LEU A 618 18.50 3.05 -27.63
C LEU A 618 19.71 3.77 -28.22
N THR A 619 19.50 5.06 -28.49
CA THR A 619 20.56 6.02 -28.88
C THR A 619 20.65 7.17 -27.88
N SER A 620 21.44 8.19 -28.18
CA SER A 620 21.51 9.38 -27.32
C SER A 620 20.21 10.21 -27.28
N ALA A 621 19.25 9.98 -28.16
CA ALA A 621 18.07 10.81 -28.30
C ALA A 621 17.15 10.79 -27.06
N CYS A 622 17.07 9.66 -26.33
CA CYS A 622 16.29 9.55 -25.10
C CYS A 622 17.01 10.05 -23.84
N CYS A 623 18.30 10.36 -23.93
CA CYS A 623 19.13 10.64 -22.76
C CYS A 623 18.85 12.01 -22.11
N GLN A 624 18.32 12.96 -22.88
CA GLN A 624 17.90 14.25 -22.32
C GLN A 624 16.71 14.10 -21.38
N ASP A 625 15.74 13.27 -21.75
CA ASP A 625 14.56 12.99 -20.92
C ASP A 625 14.93 12.18 -19.67
N LEU A 626 15.82 11.19 -19.80
CA LEU A 626 16.38 10.48 -18.66
C LEU A 626 17.15 11.41 -17.70
N SER A 627 17.92 12.36 -18.23
CA SER A 627 18.61 13.39 -17.44
C SER A 627 17.61 14.25 -16.66
N SER A 628 16.51 14.63 -17.29
CA SER A 628 15.42 15.37 -16.64
C SER A 628 14.77 14.57 -15.51
N VAL A 629 14.55 13.26 -15.69
CA VAL A 629 14.08 12.38 -14.61
C VAL A 629 15.04 12.36 -13.43
N LEU A 630 16.36 12.24 -13.70
CA LEU A 630 17.38 12.21 -12.65
C LEU A 630 17.52 13.54 -11.89
N SER A 631 17.20 14.68 -12.56
CA SER A 631 17.26 16.02 -11.99
C SER A 631 16.06 16.37 -11.10
N THR A 632 14.96 15.60 -11.18
CA THR A 632 13.78 15.78 -10.35
C THR A 632 13.92 15.00 -9.03
N GLN A 633 12.94 15.10 -8.14
CA GLN A 633 12.89 14.28 -6.91
C GLN A 633 12.62 12.80 -7.21
N SER A 634 13.35 12.20 -8.14
CA SER A 634 13.21 10.80 -8.51
C SER A 634 13.62 9.87 -7.37
N SER A 635 12.89 8.75 -7.24
CA SER A 635 13.25 7.66 -6.33
C SER A 635 14.29 6.69 -6.90
N LEU A 636 14.70 6.88 -8.17
CA LEU A 636 15.55 5.94 -8.92
C LEU A 636 16.94 5.80 -8.29
N ARG A 637 17.36 4.53 -8.09
CA ARG A 637 18.66 4.13 -7.52
C ARG A 637 19.52 3.38 -8.50
N THR A 638 18.90 2.61 -9.38
CA THR A 638 19.56 1.76 -10.36
C THR A 638 19.00 2.06 -11.75
N LEU A 639 19.90 2.40 -12.68
CA LEU A 639 19.60 2.57 -14.10
C LEU A 639 20.58 1.73 -14.91
N SER A 640 20.03 0.76 -15.65
CA SER A 640 20.82 -0.06 -16.57
C SER A 640 20.46 0.25 -18.02
N LEU A 641 21.45 0.62 -18.80
CA LEU A 641 21.34 0.99 -20.22
C LEU A 641 22.32 0.16 -21.08
N ASN A 642 22.74 -1.02 -20.58
CA ASN A 642 23.74 -1.84 -21.22
C ASN A 642 23.29 -2.30 -22.63
N TYR A 643 24.25 -2.61 -23.50
CA TYR A 643 24.02 -3.21 -24.81
C TYR A 643 23.10 -2.37 -25.73
N ASN A 644 23.27 -1.04 -25.72
CA ASN A 644 22.58 -0.09 -26.58
C ASN A 644 23.59 0.62 -27.52
N LYS A 645 23.19 1.69 -28.21
CA LYS A 645 24.02 2.46 -29.15
C LYS A 645 24.12 3.92 -28.70
N LEU A 646 24.42 4.14 -27.43
CA LEU A 646 24.31 5.47 -26.82
C LEU A 646 25.38 6.46 -27.28
N GLN A 647 26.64 5.99 -27.48
CA GLN A 647 27.81 6.81 -27.84
C GLN A 647 28.12 7.90 -26.76
N ASP A 648 29.20 8.67 -26.94
CA ASP A 648 29.64 9.68 -25.99
C ASP A 648 28.65 10.83 -25.78
N SER A 649 27.85 11.14 -26.82
CA SER A 649 26.82 12.17 -26.78
C SER A 649 25.75 11.88 -25.71
N ALA A 650 25.42 10.61 -25.46
CA ALA A 650 24.48 10.21 -24.43
C ALA A 650 25.03 10.52 -23.02
N VAL A 651 26.30 10.18 -22.78
CA VAL A 651 26.91 10.47 -21.48
C VAL A 651 26.96 11.96 -21.20
N LYS A 652 27.22 12.79 -22.24
CA LYS A 652 27.13 14.24 -22.15
C LYS A 652 25.75 14.73 -21.73
N LEU A 653 24.67 14.19 -22.32
CA LEU A 653 23.30 14.54 -21.97
C LEU A 653 22.90 14.08 -20.58
N LEU A 654 23.36 12.89 -20.14
CA LEU A 654 23.08 12.35 -18.82
C LEU A 654 23.83 13.08 -17.70
N SER A 655 24.97 13.75 -18.02
CA SER A 655 25.85 14.34 -17.01
C SER A 655 25.16 15.40 -16.15
N ASP A 656 24.29 16.21 -16.71
CA ASP A 656 23.55 17.25 -15.99
C ASP A 656 22.64 16.63 -14.92
N GLY A 657 21.89 15.57 -15.31
CA GLY A 657 21.05 14.82 -14.39
C GLY A 657 21.84 14.11 -13.30
N LEU A 658 22.97 13.47 -13.67
CA LEU A 658 23.84 12.76 -12.72
C LEU A 658 24.52 13.70 -11.71
N SER A 659 24.76 14.94 -12.10
CA SER A 659 25.38 15.97 -11.25
C SER A 659 24.37 16.76 -10.42
N SER A 660 23.08 16.56 -10.65
CA SER A 660 22.02 17.24 -9.90
C SER A 660 22.05 16.90 -8.41
N PRO A 661 21.82 17.88 -7.51
CA PRO A 661 21.66 17.64 -6.07
C PRO A 661 20.48 16.71 -5.73
N GLN A 662 19.50 16.61 -6.61
CA GLN A 662 18.32 15.75 -6.43
C GLN A 662 18.57 14.31 -6.91
N CYS A 663 19.68 14.06 -7.62
CA CYS A 663 19.99 12.74 -8.15
C CYS A 663 20.35 11.77 -7.03
N LYS A 664 19.61 10.68 -6.96
CA LYS A 664 19.81 9.62 -5.95
C LYS A 664 20.35 8.32 -6.57
N LEU A 665 20.81 8.37 -7.83
CA LEU A 665 21.27 7.20 -8.56
C LEU A 665 22.55 6.65 -7.96
N GLN A 666 22.55 5.35 -7.65
CA GLN A 666 23.69 4.65 -7.05
C GLN A 666 24.38 3.71 -8.02
N ILE A 667 23.63 3.11 -8.94
CA ILE A 667 24.13 2.11 -9.89
C ILE A 667 23.82 2.57 -11.31
N LEU A 668 24.85 2.69 -12.14
CA LEU A 668 24.74 3.03 -13.55
C LEU A 668 25.46 1.98 -14.41
N GLY A 669 24.68 1.31 -15.27
CA GLY A 669 25.18 0.38 -16.27
C GLY A 669 25.24 1.02 -17.66
N LEU A 670 26.42 1.04 -18.26
CA LEU A 670 26.71 1.59 -19.60
C LEU A 670 27.55 0.62 -20.45
N GLU A 671 27.44 -0.67 -20.21
CA GLU A 671 28.22 -1.67 -20.92
C GLU A 671 27.83 -1.70 -22.41
N ARG A 672 28.82 -1.94 -23.28
CA ARG A 672 28.62 -2.12 -24.73
C ARG A 672 27.75 -1.05 -25.37
N ASN A 673 28.15 0.20 -25.21
CA ASN A 673 27.45 1.40 -25.72
C ASN A 673 28.26 2.22 -26.72
N CYS A 674 29.36 1.67 -27.25
CA CYS A 674 30.30 2.35 -28.15
C CYS A 674 30.92 3.61 -27.52
N LEU A 675 31.13 3.62 -26.19
CA LEU A 675 31.76 4.72 -25.48
C LEU A 675 33.26 4.77 -25.72
N THR A 676 33.80 5.99 -25.80
CA THR A 676 35.24 6.23 -25.95
C THR A 676 35.80 6.94 -24.72
N ASN A 677 37.06 7.34 -24.81
CA ASN A 677 37.73 8.17 -23.77
C ASN A 677 37.03 9.51 -23.52
N ALA A 678 36.24 10.03 -24.48
CA ALA A 678 35.48 11.28 -24.30
C ALA A 678 34.42 11.13 -23.20
N SER A 679 33.73 9.98 -23.13
CA SER A 679 32.83 9.67 -22.01
C SER A 679 33.51 9.66 -20.67
N CYS A 680 34.77 9.16 -20.60
CA CYS A 680 35.52 9.09 -19.36
C CYS A 680 35.81 10.49 -18.79
N GLN A 681 36.07 11.50 -19.63
CA GLN A 681 36.25 12.88 -19.20
C GLN A 681 34.99 13.44 -18.54
N ILE A 682 33.81 13.18 -19.15
CA ILE A 682 32.51 13.62 -18.63
C ILE A 682 32.20 12.95 -17.31
N LEU A 683 32.35 11.61 -17.25
CA LEU A 683 32.14 10.84 -16.04
C LEU A 683 33.08 11.25 -14.91
N SER A 684 34.32 11.59 -15.23
CA SER A 684 35.29 12.11 -14.28
C SER A 684 34.75 13.37 -13.60
N SER A 685 34.17 14.30 -14.36
CA SER A 685 33.55 15.51 -13.83
C SER A 685 32.35 15.17 -12.91
N VAL A 686 31.48 14.25 -13.32
CA VAL A 686 30.33 13.77 -12.50
C VAL A 686 30.82 13.18 -11.18
N LEU A 687 31.86 12.33 -11.20
CA LEU A 687 32.41 11.69 -9.99
C LEU A 687 33.06 12.71 -9.03
N SER A 688 33.50 13.86 -9.54
CA SER A 688 34.12 14.93 -8.76
C SER A 688 33.10 15.86 -8.09
N THR A 689 31.80 15.74 -8.45
CA THR A 689 30.76 16.58 -7.84
C THR A 689 30.33 16.07 -6.46
N GLN A 690 30.15 16.99 -5.51
CA GLN A 690 29.71 16.66 -4.14
C GLN A 690 28.33 15.99 -4.11
N SER A 691 27.46 16.36 -5.03
CA SER A 691 26.09 15.84 -5.17
C SER A 691 26.04 14.43 -5.71
N SER A 692 27.11 13.91 -6.34
CA SER A 692 27.12 12.59 -6.92
C SER A 692 26.84 11.51 -5.86
N SER A 693 25.83 10.66 -6.11
CA SER A 693 25.45 9.52 -5.27
C SER A 693 25.97 8.19 -5.82
N LEU A 694 26.72 8.21 -6.93
CA LEU A 694 27.11 7.03 -7.68
C LEU A 694 28.08 6.15 -6.88
N ARG A 695 27.75 4.87 -6.76
CA ARG A 695 28.52 3.82 -6.05
C ARG A 695 29.03 2.73 -6.97
N THR A 696 28.28 2.41 -8.02
CA THR A 696 28.63 1.37 -9.00
C THR A 696 28.56 1.95 -10.41
N LEU A 697 29.63 1.82 -11.16
CA LEU A 697 29.72 2.19 -12.57
C LEU A 697 30.26 1.03 -13.37
N SER A 698 29.45 0.56 -14.34
CA SER A 698 29.86 -0.48 -15.27
C SER A 698 30.05 0.08 -16.67
N LEU A 699 31.26 -0.05 -17.19
CA LEU A 699 31.71 0.43 -18.50
C LEU A 699 32.26 -0.69 -19.38
N ASN A 700 31.99 -1.96 -19.03
CA ASN A 700 32.51 -3.10 -19.78
C ASN A 700 32.17 -3.02 -21.28
N TYR A 701 33.00 -3.64 -22.12
CA TYR A 701 32.80 -3.74 -23.57
C TYR A 701 32.69 -2.39 -24.29
N ASN A 702 33.50 -1.39 -23.89
CA ASN A 702 33.58 -0.08 -24.53
C ASN A 702 35.02 0.21 -25.06
N LEU A 703 35.18 1.24 -25.89
CA LEU A 703 36.43 1.59 -26.55
C LEU A 703 37.21 2.67 -25.72
N LEU A 704 37.44 2.43 -24.44
CA LEU A 704 37.96 3.44 -23.54
C LEU A 704 39.47 3.68 -23.71
N GLN A 705 40.24 2.62 -23.93
CA GLN A 705 41.70 2.64 -24.00
C GLN A 705 42.36 3.22 -22.75
N ASP A 706 43.66 3.28 -22.67
CA ASP A 706 44.43 3.80 -21.53
C ASP A 706 44.15 5.31 -21.32
N SER A 707 43.92 6.05 -22.41
CA SER A 707 43.55 7.46 -22.34
C SER A 707 42.24 7.72 -21.58
N GLY A 708 41.26 6.83 -21.73
CA GLY A 708 40.01 6.90 -20.97
C GLY A 708 40.24 6.68 -19.48
N VAL A 709 41.01 5.67 -19.11
CA VAL A 709 41.35 5.43 -17.68
C VAL A 709 42.15 6.57 -17.10
N LYS A 710 43.05 7.18 -17.86
CA LYS A 710 43.77 8.40 -17.45
C LYS A 710 42.81 9.53 -17.08
N LEU A 711 41.82 9.80 -17.92
CA LEU A 711 40.80 10.83 -17.68
C LEU A 711 39.90 10.48 -16.47
N LEU A 712 39.46 9.24 -16.39
CA LEU A 712 38.64 8.77 -15.30
C LEU A 712 39.36 8.80 -13.93
N SER A 713 40.67 8.55 -13.91
CA SER A 713 41.51 8.58 -12.70
C SER A 713 41.47 9.92 -11.98
N VAL A 714 41.28 11.01 -12.69
CA VAL A 714 41.14 12.37 -12.11
C VAL A 714 39.87 12.43 -11.23
N GLY A 715 38.74 11.97 -11.72
CA GLY A 715 37.50 11.93 -10.97
C GLY A 715 37.53 10.93 -9.81
N LEU A 716 38.14 9.76 -10.02
CA LEU A 716 38.36 8.77 -8.97
C LEU A 716 39.25 9.25 -7.83
N SER A 717 40.20 10.15 -8.14
CA SER A 717 41.08 10.80 -7.14
C SER A 717 40.41 11.98 -6.45
N SER A 718 39.19 12.34 -6.79
CA SER A 718 38.48 13.42 -6.11
C SER A 718 38.09 13.02 -4.67
N PRO A 719 38.25 13.90 -3.66
CA PRO A 719 37.79 13.66 -2.29
C PRO A 719 36.27 13.45 -2.20
N GLN A 720 35.54 13.92 -3.20
CA GLN A 720 34.10 13.84 -3.28
C GLN A 720 33.60 12.50 -3.91
N CYS A 721 34.51 11.72 -4.50
CA CYS A 721 34.17 10.49 -5.18
C CYS A 721 33.66 9.42 -4.19
N LYS A 722 32.46 8.93 -4.43
CA LYS A 722 31.79 7.89 -3.60
C LYS A 722 31.74 6.53 -4.29
N LEU A 723 32.43 6.38 -5.45
CA LEU A 723 32.38 5.16 -6.24
C LEU A 723 33.05 3.99 -5.52
N GLN A 724 32.34 2.89 -5.39
CA GLN A 724 32.80 1.67 -4.70
C GLN A 724 33.14 0.54 -5.68
N ILE A 725 32.41 0.42 -6.78
CA ILE A 725 32.54 -0.64 -7.78
C ILE A 725 32.77 -0.01 -9.15
N LEU A 726 33.85 -0.40 -9.80
CA LEU A 726 34.20 0.02 -11.16
C LEU A 726 34.49 -1.22 -12.02
N ARG A 727 33.77 -1.38 -13.14
CA ARG A 727 33.96 -2.46 -14.07
C ARG A 727 34.42 -1.94 -15.43
N LEU A 728 35.59 -2.39 -15.86
CA LEU A 728 36.31 -1.99 -17.06
C LEU A 728 36.75 -3.22 -17.92
N SER A 729 35.96 -4.30 -17.86
CA SER A 729 36.28 -5.51 -18.64
C SER A 729 36.08 -5.27 -20.15
N PHE A 730 36.94 -5.84 -21.01
CA PHE A 730 36.89 -5.63 -22.47
C PHE A 730 36.92 -4.15 -22.91
N CYS A 731 37.77 -3.33 -22.31
CA CYS A 731 37.86 -1.89 -22.60
C CYS A 731 39.11 -1.49 -23.39
N PHE A 732 39.83 -2.44 -24.02
CA PHE A 732 41.06 -2.21 -24.79
C PHE A 732 42.19 -1.56 -23.97
N LEU A 733 42.30 -1.97 -22.71
CA LEU A 733 43.31 -1.46 -21.78
C LEU A 733 44.62 -2.21 -21.95
N SER A 734 45.71 -1.45 -21.82
CA SER A 734 47.06 -2.02 -21.76
C SER A 734 47.69 -1.80 -20.39
N SER A 735 48.96 -2.15 -20.24
CA SER A 735 49.74 -1.93 -19.02
C SER A 735 49.78 -0.45 -18.57
N GLY A 736 49.58 0.51 -19.48
CA GLY A 736 49.57 1.94 -19.19
C GLY A 736 48.43 2.36 -18.27
N SER A 737 47.24 1.73 -18.43
CA SER A 737 46.08 2.02 -17.57
C SER A 737 46.33 1.71 -16.08
N CYS A 738 47.16 0.70 -15.80
CA CYS A 738 47.49 0.28 -14.44
C CYS A 738 48.24 1.35 -13.65
N GLY A 739 49.09 2.12 -14.31
CA GLY A 739 49.83 3.24 -13.69
C GLY A 739 48.92 4.37 -13.25
N PHE A 740 47.89 4.70 -14.04
CA PHE A 740 46.90 5.70 -13.68
C PHE A 740 46.02 5.27 -12.49
N LEU A 741 45.59 4.00 -12.44
CA LEU A 741 44.85 3.46 -11.32
C LEU A 741 45.73 3.36 -10.05
N ALA A 742 47.00 2.98 -10.20
CA ALA A 742 47.93 2.98 -9.08
C ALA A 742 48.02 4.34 -8.41
N SER A 743 48.04 5.41 -9.18
CA SER A 743 48.06 6.80 -8.65
C SER A 743 46.74 7.13 -7.88
N VAL A 744 45.59 6.60 -8.29
CA VAL A 744 44.31 6.78 -7.56
C VAL A 744 44.41 6.19 -6.14
N PHE A 745 45.10 5.06 -6.00
CA PHE A 745 45.22 4.37 -4.71
C PHE A 745 46.33 4.95 -3.82
N SER A 746 47.29 5.70 -4.40
CA SER A 746 48.46 6.19 -3.69
C SER A 746 48.27 7.56 -3.05
N ASN A 747 47.46 8.45 -3.62
CA ASN A 747 47.46 9.86 -3.30
C ASN A 747 46.56 10.24 -2.14
N GLN A 748 45.41 9.55 -1.97
CA GLN A 748 44.43 9.81 -0.90
C GLN A 748 43.53 8.58 -0.66
N PRO A 749 42.79 8.52 0.45
CA PRO A 749 41.88 7.40 0.74
C PRO A 749 40.87 7.20 -0.38
N SER A 750 41.00 6.06 -1.09
CA SER A 750 40.10 5.69 -2.17
C SER A 750 38.80 5.09 -1.64
N SER A 751 37.66 5.48 -2.21
CA SER A 751 36.36 4.89 -1.92
C SER A 751 36.17 3.51 -2.58
N LEU A 752 37.00 3.19 -3.60
CA LEU A 752 36.86 1.99 -4.41
C LEU A 752 37.11 0.71 -3.60
N ARG A 753 36.21 -0.26 -3.74
CA ARG A 753 36.22 -1.57 -3.08
C ARG A 753 36.35 -2.74 -4.07
N GLU A 754 35.75 -2.59 -5.26
CA GLU A 754 35.77 -3.61 -6.32
C GLU A 754 36.26 -2.99 -7.62
N LEU A 755 37.23 -3.63 -8.25
CA LEU A 755 37.76 -3.27 -9.55
C LEU A 755 37.82 -4.51 -10.45
N ASP A 756 37.10 -4.47 -11.58
CA ASP A 756 37.19 -5.49 -12.62
C ASP A 756 37.87 -4.91 -13.87
N MET A 757 39.04 -5.44 -14.21
CA MET A 757 39.79 -5.12 -15.43
C MET A 757 39.96 -6.34 -16.33
N SER A 758 39.14 -7.36 -16.20
CA SER A 758 39.23 -8.62 -16.93
C SER A 758 39.19 -8.43 -18.46
N HIS A 759 39.71 -9.39 -19.20
CA HIS A 759 39.70 -9.37 -20.68
C HIS A 759 40.35 -8.12 -21.30
N ASN A 760 41.47 -7.69 -20.73
CA ASN A 760 42.31 -6.60 -21.23
C ASN A 760 43.78 -7.10 -21.42
N SER A 761 44.59 -6.30 -22.08
CA SER A 761 46.00 -6.65 -22.37
C SER A 761 46.97 -6.03 -21.36
N LEU A 762 46.75 -6.26 -20.07
CA LEU A 762 47.52 -5.62 -18.99
C LEU A 762 48.91 -6.13 -18.84
N ARG A 763 49.14 -7.41 -19.07
CA ARG A 763 50.43 -8.10 -18.99
C ARG A 763 51.08 -7.96 -17.61
N ASP A 764 52.22 -8.60 -17.40
CA ASP A 764 52.94 -8.56 -16.11
C ASP A 764 53.40 -7.14 -15.72
N SER A 765 53.78 -6.32 -16.72
CA SER A 765 54.19 -4.95 -16.48
C SER A 765 53.08 -4.08 -15.89
N GLY A 766 51.84 -4.27 -16.30
CA GLY A 766 50.67 -3.60 -15.74
C GLY A 766 50.41 -4.01 -14.30
N VAL A 767 50.43 -5.32 -14.04
CA VAL A 767 50.23 -5.82 -12.66
C VAL A 767 51.32 -5.31 -11.72
N LYS A 768 52.58 -5.27 -12.17
CA LYS A 768 53.65 -4.66 -11.39
C LYS A 768 53.33 -3.23 -10.97
N GLN A 769 52.86 -2.41 -11.92
CA GLN A 769 52.51 -1.00 -11.65
C GLN A 769 51.30 -0.90 -10.69
N LEU A 770 50.26 -1.74 -10.91
CA LEU A 770 49.08 -1.75 -10.08
C LEU A 770 49.40 -2.15 -8.62
N CYS A 771 50.28 -3.12 -8.41
CA CYS A 771 50.70 -3.57 -7.09
C CYS A 771 51.34 -2.42 -6.26
N VAL A 772 52.04 -1.52 -6.89
CA VAL A 772 52.62 -0.36 -6.20
C VAL A 772 51.52 0.53 -5.58
N GLY A 773 50.46 0.78 -6.32
CA GLY A 773 49.31 1.55 -5.79
C GLY A 773 48.52 0.77 -4.72
N LEU A 774 48.35 -0.54 -4.92
CA LEU A 774 47.63 -1.39 -3.99
C LEU A 774 48.34 -1.59 -2.63
N GLN A 775 49.68 -1.39 -2.57
CA GLN A 775 50.44 -1.42 -1.31
C GLN A 775 50.28 -0.13 -0.51
N SER A 776 49.61 0.88 -1.04
CA SER A 776 49.40 2.13 -0.35
C SER A 776 48.44 1.98 0.84
N ARG A 777 48.75 2.66 1.96
CA ARG A 777 47.88 2.78 3.13
C ARG A 777 46.52 3.41 2.83
N PHE A 778 46.38 4.07 1.69
CA PHE A 778 45.14 4.70 1.25
C PHE A 778 44.27 3.81 0.40
N CYS A 779 44.80 2.67 -0.06
CA CYS A 779 44.08 1.68 -0.81
C CYS A 779 43.13 0.88 0.11
N ARG A 780 41.89 0.80 -0.27
CA ARG A 780 40.85 0.00 0.44
C ARG A 780 40.17 -1.00 -0.48
N LEU A 781 40.84 -1.37 -1.59
CA LEU A 781 40.28 -2.34 -2.54
C LEU A 781 40.20 -3.72 -1.90
N GLU A 782 39.02 -4.34 -2.01
CA GLU A 782 38.72 -5.65 -1.43
C GLU A 782 38.61 -6.74 -2.50
N THR A 783 38.14 -6.39 -3.70
CA THR A 783 37.96 -7.33 -4.82
C THR A 783 38.67 -6.82 -6.06
N LEU A 784 39.54 -7.67 -6.63
CA LEU A 784 40.26 -7.40 -7.87
C LEU A 784 40.06 -8.55 -8.85
N SER A 785 39.55 -8.25 -10.05
CA SER A 785 39.45 -9.23 -11.14
C SER A 785 40.39 -8.86 -12.29
N LEU A 786 41.33 -9.77 -12.60
CA LEU A 786 42.30 -9.69 -13.70
C LEU A 786 42.22 -10.93 -14.60
N ARG A 787 41.02 -11.48 -14.77
CA ARG A 787 40.78 -12.63 -15.59
C ARG A 787 41.15 -12.34 -17.06
N PHE A 788 41.84 -13.26 -17.73
CA PHE A 788 42.19 -13.15 -19.15
C PHE A 788 42.93 -11.83 -19.48
N CYS A 789 43.96 -11.48 -18.70
CA CYS A 789 44.70 -10.23 -18.86
C CYS A 789 46.13 -10.44 -19.47
N GLY A 790 46.42 -11.61 -19.98
CA GLY A 790 47.74 -11.93 -20.55
C GLY A 790 48.85 -12.03 -19.52
N LEU A 791 48.54 -12.45 -18.31
CA LEU A 791 49.46 -12.58 -17.19
C LEU A 791 50.25 -13.89 -17.27
N THR A 792 51.50 -13.86 -16.85
CA THR A 792 52.36 -15.02 -16.71
C THR A 792 52.71 -15.26 -15.25
N GLU A 793 53.56 -16.27 -14.99
CA GLU A 793 54.08 -16.60 -13.66
C GLU A 793 54.79 -15.39 -12.99
N LYS A 794 55.32 -14.44 -13.79
CA LYS A 794 55.97 -13.22 -13.28
C LYS A 794 54.98 -12.33 -12.50
N SER A 795 53.70 -12.27 -12.91
CA SER A 795 52.68 -11.55 -12.17
C SER A 795 52.48 -12.14 -10.77
N CYS A 796 52.67 -13.46 -10.60
CA CYS A 796 52.54 -14.11 -9.30
C CYS A 796 53.56 -13.61 -8.27
N GLU A 797 54.76 -13.22 -8.70
CA GLU A 797 55.77 -12.60 -7.80
C GLU A 797 55.29 -11.27 -7.25
N PHE A 798 54.77 -10.42 -8.12
CA PHE A 798 54.32 -9.09 -7.70
C PHE A 798 53.05 -9.18 -6.81
N LEU A 799 52.14 -10.08 -7.15
CA LEU A 799 50.93 -10.32 -6.36
C LEU A 799 51.24 -11.00 -5.03
N GLY A 800 52.18 -11.95 -4.98
CA GLY A 800 52.65 -12.58 -3.74
C GLY A 800 53.21 -11.52 -2.78
N SER A 801 54.11 -10.68 -3.27
CA SER A 801 54.68 -9.54 -2.51
C SER A 801 53.63 -8.58 -2.03
N LEU A 802 52.58 -8.28 -2.82
CA LEU A 802 51.45 -7.44 -2.43
C LEU A 802 50.65 -8.12 -1.32
N LEU A 803 50.28 -9.37 -1.51
CA LEU A 803 49.44 -10.09 -0.56
C LEU A 803 50.16 -10.32 0.78
N SER A 804 51.50 -10.45 0.82
CA SER A 804 52.31 -10.47 2.05
C SER A 804 52.37 -9.17 2.81
N SER A 805 51.93 -8.04 2.20
CA SER A 805 51.98 -6.73 2.81
C SER A 805 50.84 -6.51 3.83
N LYS A 806 51.16 -6.05 5.02
CA LYS A 806 50.14 -5.63 6.06
C LYS A 806 49.18 -4.52 5.59
N ALA A 807 49.55 -3.80 4.54
CA ALA A 807 48.73 -2.74 3.98
C ALA A 807 47.73 -3.25 2.95
N CYS A 808 47.78 -4.53 2.58
CA CYS A 808 46.87 -5.12 1.62
C CYS A 808 45.49 -5.40 2.23
N HIS A 809 44.44 -4.88 1.57
CA HIS A 809 43.04 -5.07 1.97
C HIS A 809 42.29 -6.07 1.08
N LEU A 810 42.94 -6.68 0.08
CA LEU A 810 42.32 -7.61 -0.85
C LEU A 810 41.78 -8.86 -0.15
N LYS A 811 40.52 -9.16 -0.40
CA LYS A 811 39.82 -10.36 0.08
C LYS A 811 39.56 -11.35 -1.03
N VAL A 812 39.34 -10.86 -2.25
CA VAL A 812 39.01 -11.65 -3.43
C VAL A 812 39.91 -11.24 -4.58
N VAL A 813 40.62 -12.20 -5.16
CA VAL A 813 41.47 -11.99 -6.34
C VAL A 813 41.12 -13.05 -7.39
N ASN A 814 40.74 -12.59 -8.59
CA ASN A 814 40.45 -13.48 -9.71
C ASN A 814 41.51 -13.34 -10.81
N LEU A 815 42.33 -14.41 -10.99
CA LEU A 815 43.36 -14.50 -12.02
C LEU A 815 43.04 -15.57 -13.06
N SER A 816 41.83 -16.10 -13.10
CA SER A 816 41.45 -17.20 -13.99
C SER A 816 41.74 -16.88 -15.46
N ALA A 817 41.92 -17.89 -16.25
CA ALA A 817 42.17 -17.77 -17.69
C ALA A 817 43.44 -16.95 -18.06
N ASN A 818 44.49 -16.99 -17.23
CA ASN A 818 45.81 -16.46 -17.52
C ASN A 818 46.84 -17.60 -17.64
N LYS A 819 48.03 -17.33 -18.15
CA LYS A 819 49.12 -18.31 -18.33
C LYS A 819 50.04 -18.34 -17.11
N LEU A 820 49.53 -18.65 -15.94
CA LEU A 820 50.29 -18.56 -14.69
C LEU A 820 51.24 -19.73 -14.46
N LEU A 821 51.06 -20.87 -15.14
CA LEU A 821 51.76 -22.12 -14.95
C LEU A 821 51.67 -22.64 -13.50
N ASP A 822 52.04 -23.91 -13.30
CA ASP A 822 52.03 -24.51 -11.96
C ASP A 822 53.06 -23.83 -11.03
N SER A 823 54.19 -23.38 -11.58
CA SER A 823 55.22 -22.60 -10.85
C SER A 823 54.70 -21.32 -10.22
N GLY A 824 53.88 -20.57 -10.97
CA GLY A 824 53.24 -19.35 -10.46
C GLY A 824 52.17 -19.64 -9.42
N ALA A 825 51.35 -20.71 -9.66
CA ALA A 825 50.32 -21.10 -8.70
C ALA A 825 50.95 -21.63 -7.39
N MET A 826 52.06 -22.41 -7.47
CA MET A 826 52.79 -22.83 -6.28
C MET A 826 53.39 -21.68 -5.49
N ARG A 827 53.98 -20.70 -6.16
CA ARG A 827 54.53 -19.49 -5.51
C ARG A 827 53.45 -18.74 -4.76
N LEU A 828 52.32 -18.43 -5.40
CA LEU A 828 51.19 -17.78 -4.74
C LEU A 828 50.66 -18.59 -3.57
N SER A 829 50.54 -19.90 -3.71
CA SER A 829 50.09 -20.78 -2.65
C SER A 829 51.03 -20.83 -1.44
N ALA A 830 52.35 -20.81 -1.68
CA ALA A 830 53.33 -20.74 -0.61
C ALA A 830 53.28 -19.43 0.18
N GLU A 831 53.12 -18.33 -0.52
CA GLU A 831 52.92 -17.00 0.09
C GLU A 831 51.59 -16.95 0.90
N LEU A 832 50.53 -17.62 0.45
CA LEU A 832 49.20 -17.65 1.09
C LEU A 832 49.13 -18.52 2.35
N GLN A 833 50.18 -19.36 2.66
CA GLN A 833 50.22 -20.21 3.86
C GLN A 833 50.62 -19.42 5.13
N SER A 834 50.93 -18.16 5.06
CA SER A 834 51.28 -17.36 6.23
C SER A 834 50.06 -17.04 7.11
N PRO A 835 50.12 -17.12 8.44
CA PRO A 835 48.97 -16.94 9.35
C PRO A 835 48.41 -15.52 9.40
N ASP A 836 49.03 -14.54 8.76
CA ASP A 836 48.57 -13.12 8.73
C ASP A 836 47.59 -12.79 7.59
N TYR A 837 47.13 -13.81 6.80
CA TYR A 837 46.33 -13.59 5.60
C TYR A 837 44.84 -13.33 5.84
N LYS A 838 44.33 -12.33 5.12
CA LYS A 838 42.90 -11.98 5.08
C LYS A 838 42.19 -12.37 3.79
N LEU A 839 42.85 -13.10 2.88
CA LEU A 839 42.27 -13.47 1.60
C LEU A 839 41.19 -14.55 1.79
N ALA A 840 39.97 -14.24 1.44
CA ALA A 840 38.81 -15.14 1.62
C ALA A 840 38.63 -16.09 0.44
N VAL A 841 38.94 -15.64 -0.80
CA VAL A 841 38.71 -16.42 -2.02
C VAL A 841 39.75 -16.09 -3.08
N PHE A 842 40.36 -17.13 -3.66
CA PHE A 842 41.30 -17.00 -4.76
C PHE A 842 40.87 -17.90 -5.94
N TYR A 843 40.66 -17.29 -7.10
CA TYR A 843 40.34 -18.04 -8.32
C TYR A 843 41.57 -18.04 -9.27
N ALA A 844 42.22 -19.18 -9.41
CA ALA A 844 43.33 -19.42 -10.35
C ALA A 844 43.10 -20.73 -11.12
N LEU A 845 42.00 -20.86 -11.85
CA LEU A 845 41.82 -21.96 -12.77
C LEU A 845 42.63 -21.69 -14.06
N ALA A 846 43.69 -22.44 -14.27
CA ALA A 846 44.43 -22.48 -15.54
C ALA A 846 43.50 -22.98 -16.66
N TYR A 847 43.58 -22.39 -17.85
CA TYR A 847 43.07 -23.03 -19.05
C TYR A 847 43.88 -24.33 -19.27
N LEU A 848 43.27 -25.48 -19.13
CA LEU A 848 43.70 -26.68 -19.81
C LEU A 848 43.48 -26.42 -21.30
N SER A 849 44.57 -26.20 -22.06
CA SER A 849 44.62 -25.98 -23.50
C SER A 849 44.04 -27.17 -24.26
#